data_3b413f4ed65757b417cb5b18c2753fd2
#
_entry.id   3b413f4ed65757b417cb5b18c2753fd2
#
_cell.length_a   1.000
_cell.length_b   1.000
_cell.length_c   1.000
_cell.angle_alpha   90.00
_cell.angle_beta   90.00
_cell.angle_gamma   90.00
#
_symmetry.space_group_name_H-M   'P 1'
#
loop_
_entity.id
_entity.type
_entity.pdbx_description
1 polymer ?
#
loop_
_entity_poly.entity_id
_entity_poly.type
_entity_poly.pdbx_seq_one_letter_code
_entity_poly.pdbx_strand_id
1 'polypeptide(L)'
;MSIKFIYLIILIEAFLSAPKKKNLRKAADLSDDIAIIHLNDVHCGITDTIGYDGFALYRRELKQKYKHVIAVDVGDHIQGGSLGAISDGSAIIKIMNKIGFDVTLIGNHEFDYGLENLNGLAKNNTSGYICSNFCYRKNKTQIFEPYKIVKAGNKSIGFLGVLTPLTLTKTYLSTVRDSDGEHTYDFLVSNGTEELYNTVQKYIDELKDDKKVDYVILLTHIGMDVEEYTSNDLLSKLTRVDAVFDGHTHMEYNTTAKDKENKDIHITQTGTKLQSIGQLIIKSDGSLLAETIDEVPEPDNLSDVKNVTRSNTQRWVDKNMSDFMEEVNGEYSDILNTVIGKSDYDLIIIPENQTSSRYIYCRVRECTVGNLAADAVALSSESDFSIVNGGGVRNSIKKGNITQGDIIGAFPWFNNMVVKELPGQVIIDALEFGVRNYPTASGSFPQVSSNLSYTFNPDINSTVVTDSSGTFVNITGERRITNVKLNGEPIDPKKTYSVALIDFLANGGDGYEMFTKYETSKEGLATDTESVTDYIRYQLNGTIPESYSKTQGRITASNETSTNTDEATDTNSEDGNSTTPTYRHSDGLSTGAIVAIIIPCVVVLCLAAILALMLSKRAPAAAPHVQPSESQNNFVAPIGKV
;
A
#
# COMPACT_ATOMS: atom_id res chain seq x y z
N MET A 1 26.05 47.14 -42.35
CA MET A 1 25.40 45.82 -42.28
C MET A 1 25.12 45.36 -43.71
N SER A 2 25.68 44.24 -44.13
CA SER A 2 25.62 43.75 -45.51
C SER A 2 24.20 43.34 -45.89
N ILE A 3 23.75 43.72 -47.11
CA ILE A 3 22.45 43.37 -47.69
C ILE A 3 22.15 41.85 -47.56
N LYS A 4 23.18 41.02 -47.60
CA LYS A 4 23.08 39.57 -47.37
C LYS A 4 22.59 39.19 -45.95
N PHE A 5 22.87 40.02 -44.94
CA PHE A 5 22.45 39.78 -43.56
C PHE A 5 20.97 40.14 -43.34
N ILE A 6 20.48 41.15 -44.04
CA ILE A 6 19.07 41.56 -44.03
C ILE A 6 18.21 40.51 -44.75
N TYR A 7 18.66 39.93 -45.86
CA TYR A 7 17.99 38.84 -46.56
C TYR A 7 17.92 37.57 -45.72
N LEU A 8 18.96 37.26 -44.93
CA LEU A 8 18.97 36.10 -44.03
C LEU A 8 17.98 36.28 -42.88
N ILE A 9 17.85 37.48 -42.31
CA ILE A 9 16.87 37.80 -41.25
C ILE A 9 15.45 37.71 -41.81
N ILE A 10 15.15 38.24 -42.99
CA ILE A 10 13.83 38.16 -43.63
C ILE A 10 13.46 36.70 -43.97
N LEU A 11 14.42 35.87 -44.40
CA LEU A 11 14.20 34.44 -44.65
C LEU A 11 13.94 33.67 -43.35
N ILE A 12 14.60 34.02 -42.25
CA ILE A 12 14.36 33.41 -40.93
C ILE A 12 13.00 33.83 -40.39
N GLU A 13 12.59 35.09 -40.51
CA GLU A 13 11.26 35.56 -40.11
C GLU A 13 10.15 34.94 -40.97
N ALA A 14 10.35 34.77 -42.27
CA ALA A 14 9.41 34.08 -43.16
C ALA A 14 9.30 32.57 -42.84
N PHE A 15 10.38 31.90 -42.35
CA PHE A 15 10.37 30.51 -41.91
C PHE A 15 9.70 30.33 -40.54
N LEU A 16 9.81 31.35 -39.66
CA LEU A 16 9.18 31.34 -38.32
C LEU A 16 7.70 31.78 -38.37
N SER A 17 7.28 32.52 -39.43
CA SER A 17 5.89 32.95 -39.61
C SER A 17 5.05 32.06 -40.53
N ALA A 18 5.63 31.01 -41.10
CA ALA A 18 4.85 30.03 -41.84
C ALA A 18 3.84 29.38 -40.89
N PRO A 19 2.52 29.44 -41.16
CA PRO A 19 1.56 28.74 -40.31
C PRO A 19 1.95 27.27 -40.29
N LYS A 20 2.30 26.72 -39.10
CA LYS A 20 2.43 25.30 -38.92
C LYS A 20 1.12 24.70 -39.46
N LYS A 21 1.16 24.07 -40.63
CA LYS A 21 0.04 23.26 -41.11
C LYS A 21 -0.28 22.35 -39.95
N LYS A 22 -1.40 22.59 -39.24
CA LYS A 22 -2.04 21.55 -38.45
C LYS A 22 -2.24 20.40 -39.42
N ASN A 23 -1.34 19.44 -39.38
CA ASN A 23 -1.64 18.15 -39.94
C ASN A 23 -2.91 17.73 -39.19
N LEU A 24 -4.06 17.87 -39.82
CA LEU A 24 -5.26 17.10 -39.51
C LEU A 24 -4.79 15.66 -39.68
N ARG A 25 -4.25 15.06 -38.61
CA ARG A 25 -4.10 13.60 -38.55
C ARG A 25 -5.47 13.07 -38.90
N LYS A 26 -5.59 12.39 -40.06
CA LYS A 26 -6.69 11.47 -40.32
C LYS A 26 -6.87 10.70 -39.02
N ALA A 27 -8.06 10.67 -38.44
CA ALA A 27 -8.32 9.88 -37.27
C ALA A 27 -7.72 8.49 -37.55
N ALA A 28 -6.64 8.14 -36.85
CA ALA A 28 -6.04 6.83 -37.01
C ALA A 28 -7.10 5.83 -36.57
N ASP A 29 -7.37 4.81 -37.38
CA ASP A 29 -8.26 3.74 -36.96
C ASP A 29 -7.67 3.18 -35.65
N LEU A 30 -8.49 3.15 -34.58
CA LEU A 30 -8.07 2.61 -33.30
C LEU A 30 -7.72 1.12 -33.45
N SER A 31 -6.68 0.66 -32.76
CA SER A 31 -6.30 -0.76 -32.76
C SER A 31 -7.43 -1.64 -32.24
N ASP A 32 -7.59 -2.80 -32.85
CA ASP A 32 -8.47 -3.88 -32.38
C ASP A 32 -7.84 -4.71 -31.24
N ASP A 33 -6.55 -4.48 -30.91
CA ASP A 33 -5.92 -5.03 -29.72
C ASP A 33 -6.65 -4.54 -28.46
N ILE A 34 -6.64 -5.35 -27.40
CA ILE A 34 -7.30 -5.02 -26.15
C ILE A 34 -6.22 -4.61 -25.14
N ALA A 35 -6.31 -3.41 -24.62
CA ALA A 35 -5.45 -2.93 -23.54
C ALA A 35 -6.12 -3.16 -22.19
N ILE A 36 -5.46 -3.86 -21.29
CA ILE A 36 -5.88 -4.04 -19.89
C ILE A 36 -4.84 -3.39 -19.02
N ILE A 37 -5.24 -2.46 -18.17
CA ILE A 37 -4.37 -1.82 -17.20
C ILE A 37 -4.82 -2.18 -15.79
N HIS A 38 -3.85 -2.45 -14.92
CA HIS A 38 -4.17 -2.80 -13.54
C HIS A 38 -3.27 -2.09 -12.54
N LEU A 39 -3.71 -2.04 -11.31
CA LEU A 39 -2.98 -1.60 -10.12
C LEU A 39 -3.40 -2.45 -8.93
N ASN A 40 -2.63 -2.40 -7.87
CA ASN A 40 -2.84 -3.09 -6.60
C ASN A 40 -2.30 -2.24 -5.44
N ASP A 41 -2.73 -2.52 -4.22
CA ASP A 41 -2.15 -2.00 -2.98
C ASP A 41 -2.00 -0.47 -2.97
N VAL A 42 -3.03 0.27 -3.41
CA VAL A 42 -2.99 1.73 -3.44
C VAL A 42 -2.93 2.34 -2.04
N HIS A 43 -3.53 1.68 -1.05
CA HIS A 43 -3.46 2.06 0.37
C HIS A 43 -3.70 3.55 0.61
N CYS A 44 -4.76 4.11 0.00
CA CYS A 44 -5.08 5.53 0.01
C CYS A 44 -3.97 6.46 -0.52
N GLY A 45 -2.91 5.93 -1.12
CA GLY A 45 -1.83 6.69 -1.76
C GLY A 45 -2.25 7.35 -3.07
N ILE A 46 -3.42 7.99 -3.06
CA ILE A 46 -4.12 8.50 -4.25
C ILE A 46 -3.33 9.57 -5.03
N THR A 47 -2.33 10.18 -4.37
CA THR A 47 -1.44 11.22 -4.96
C THR A 47 0.04 10.96 -4.71
N ASP A 48 0.45 9.76 -4.28
CA ASP A 48 1.81 9.54 -3.79
C ASP A 48 2.88 9.51 -4.90
N THR A 49 2.65 8.76 -5.96
CA THR A 49 3.59 8.61 -7.09
C THR A 49 2.92 8.99 -8.41
N ILE A 50 2.50 8.04 -9.23
CA ILE A 50 1.69 8.32 -10.43
C ILE A 50 0.37 8.98 -10.03
N GLY A 51 -0.28 8.46 -8.99
CA GLY A 51 -1.57 8.90 -8.50
C GLY A 51 -2.74 8.45 -9.36
N TYR A 52 -3.95 8.49 -8.80
CA TYR A 52 -5.17 8.14 -9.53
C TYR A 52 -5.46 9.09 -10.71
N ASP A 53 -5.04 10.33 -10.63
CA ASP A 53 -5.16 11.30 -11.73
C ASP A 53 -4.16 11.03 -12.86
N GLY A 54 -2.95 10.50 -12.53
CA GLY A 54 -2.01 9.99 -13.54
C GLY A 54 -2.54 8.70 -14.19
N PHE A 55 -3.10 7.78 -13.42
CA PHE A 55 -3.75 6.58 -13.94
C PHE A 55 -4.92 6.92 -14.87
N ALA A 56 -5.75 7.89 -14.49
CA ALA A 56 -6.86 8.36 -15.32
C ALA A 56 -6.37 8.98 -16.63
N LEU A 57 -5.28 9.76 -16.60
CA LEU A 57 -4.63 10.29 -17.79
C LEU A 57 -4.15 9.15 -18.70
N TYR A 58 -3.41 8.18 -18.14
CA TYR A 58 -2.90 7.05 -18.92
C TYR A 58 -4.03 6.27 -19.59
N ARG A 59 -5.09 5.95 -18.83
CA ARG A 59 -6.29 5.32 -19.39
C ARG A 59 -6.91 6.12 -20.53
N ARG A 60 -6.98 7.45 -20.39
CA ARG A 60 -7.51 8.35 -21.43
C ARG A 60 -6.66 8.30 -22.71
N GLU A 61 -5.33 8.30 -22.57
CA GLU A 61 -4.41 8.22 -23.71
C GLU A 61 -4.49 6.83 -24.40
N LEU A 62 -4.67 5.75 -23.65
CA LEU A 62 -4.90 4.42 -24.24
C LEU A 62 -6.21 4.36 -25.04
N LYS A 63 -7.28 5.00 -24.58
CA LYS A 63 -8.56 5.08 -25.32
C LYS A 63 -8.46 5.84 -26.64
N GLN A 64 -7.38 6.58 -26.87
CA GLN A 64 -7.07 7.20 -28.17
C GLN A 64 -6.31 6.27 -29.11
N LYS A 65 -5.79 5.13 -28.60
CA LYS A 65 -4.98 4.16 -29.35
C LYS A 65 -5.75 2.84 -29.59
N TYR A 66 -6.54 2.40 -28.59
CA TYR A 66 -7.24 1.12 -28.57
C TYR A 66 -8.75 1.31 -28.51
N LYS A 67 -9.51 0.46 -29.22
CA LYS A 67 -10.98 0.44 -29.14
C LYS A 67 -11.47 -0.02 -27.77
N HIS A 68 -10.70 -0.91 -27.13
CA HIS A 68 -11.06 -1.55 -25.87
C HIS A 68 -9.95 -1.33 -24.85
N VAL A 69 -10.28 -0.63 -23.77
CA VAL A 69 -9.39 -0.36 -22.62
C VAL A 69 -10.13 -0.74 -21.35
N ILE A 70 -9.62 -1.75 -20.66
CA ILE A 70 -10.17 -2.29 -19.41
C ILE A 70 -9.26 -1.85 -18.25
N ALA A 71 -9.83 -1.35 -17.16
CA ALA A 71 -9.12 -0.96 -15.95
C ALA A 71 -9.50 -1.89 -14.79
N VAL A 72 -8.50 -2.44 -14.11
CA VAL A 72 -8.64 -3.43 -13.04
C VAL A 72 -7.95 -2.95 -11.78
N ASP A 73 -8.58 -3.13 -10.63
CA ASP A 73 -7.97 -2.94 -9.32
C ASP A 73 -7.89 -4.30 -8.60
N VAL A 74 -6.72 -4.61 -8.03
CA VAL A 74 -6.42 -5.92 -7.44
C VAL A 74 -6.43 -5.89 -5.91
N GLY A 75 -7.15 -4.91 -5.32
CA GLY A 75 -7.43 -4.83 -3.88
C GLY A 75 -6.47 -3.96 -3.09
N ASP A 76 -6.76 -3.82 -1.79
CA ASP A 76 -6.06 -2.99 -0.82
C ASP A 76 -6.04 -1.50 -1.20
N HIS A 77 -7.20 -0.93 -1.47
CA HIS A 77 -7.31 0.46 -1.89
C HIS A 77 -7.87 1.40 -0.81
N ILE A 78 -8.72 0.93 0.13
CA ILE A 78 -9.45 1.82 1.05
C ILE A 78 -8.68 2.19 2.33
N GLN A 79 -7.65 1.43 2.71
CA GLN A 79 -6.94 1.55 3.99
C GLN A 79 -5.47 1.95 3.77
N GLY A 80 -4.88 2.69 4.71
CA GLY A 80 -3.45 3.04 4.73
C GLY A 80 -3.15 4.54 4.71
N GLY A 81 -4.16 5.39 4.57
CA GLY A 81 -4.04 6.84 4.62
C GLY A 81 -5.19 7.50 5.36
N SER A 82 -4.98 8.74 5.79
CA SER A 82 -5.94 9.47 6.64
C SER A 82 -7.32 9.68 5.98
N LEU A 83 -7.35 9.89 4.65
CA LEU A 83 -8.62 10.08 3.93
C LEU A 83 -9.46 8.79 3.94
N GLY A 84 -8.83 7.64 3.71
CA GLY A 84 -9.52 6.34 3.78
C GLY A 84 -10.02 6.05 5.18
N ALA A 85 -9.18 6.26 6.18
CA ALA A 85 -9.51 6.00 7.59
C ALA A 85 -10.68 6.87 8.09
N ILE A 86 -10.66 8.19 7.85
CA ILE A 86 -11.72 9.09 8.32
C ILE A 86 -13.06 8.90 7.60
N SER A 87 -13.02 8.30 6.42
CA SER A 87 -14.21 8.06 5.59
C SER A 87 -14.66 6.59 5.57
N ASP A 88 -14.01 5.71 6.36
CA ASP A 88 -14.18 4.26 6.30
C ASP A 88 -14.12 3.71 4.86
N GLY A 89 -13.23 4.30 4.04
CA GLY A 89 -13.01 3.95 2.64
C GLY A 89 -13.98 4.58 1.64
N SER A 90 -15.06 5.23 2.06
CA SER A 90 -16.10 5.73 1.15
C SER A 90 -15.59 6.83 0.19
N ALA A 91 -14.69 7.70 0.64
CA ALA A 91 -14.05 8.71 -0.18
C ALA A 91 -13.20 8.07 -1.31
N ILE A 92 -12.51 6.97 -1.01
CA ILE A 92 -11.71 6.23 -2.00
C ILE A 92 -12.62 5.60 -3.06
N ILE A 93 -13.71 4.94 -2.65
CA ILE A 93 -14.69 4.38 -3.59
C ILE A 93 -15.30 5.47 -4.48
N LYS A 94 -15.60 6.68 -3.93
CA LYS A 94 -16.07 7.83 -4.70
C LYS A 94 -15.07 8.22 -5.81
N ILE A 95 -13.78 8.23 -5.49
CA ILE A 95 -12.67 8.51 -6.43
C ILE A 95 -12.55 7.40 -7.48
N MET A 96 -12.55 6.12 -7.07
CA MET A 96 -12.47 4.96 -7.98
C MET A 96 -13.64 4.91 -8.97
N ASN A 97 -14.85 5.23 -8.51
CA ASN A 97 -16.03 5.34 -9.38
C ASN A 97 -15.87 6.43 -10.45
N LYS A 98 -15.21 7.55 -10.11
CA LYS A 98 -14.91 8.62 -11.06
C LYS A 98 -13.90 8.19 -12.13
N ILE A 99 -12.89 7.41 -11.75
CA ILE A 99 -11.93 6.77 -12.68
C ILE A 99 -12.67 5.78 -13.59
N GLY A 100 -13.60 5.00 -13.00
CA GLY A 100 -14.43 4.02 -13.69
C GLY A 100 -13.70 2.71 -13.94
N PHE A 101 -13.25 2.03 -12.88
CA PHE A 101 -12.73 0.66 -12.97
C PHE A 101 -13.79 -0.28 -13.54
N ASP A 102 -13.34 -1.27 -14.28
CA ASP A 102 -14.21 -2.28 -14.90
C ASP A 102 -14.36 -3.51 -13.99
N VAL A 103 -13.31 -3.84 -13.22
CA VAL A 103 -13.28 -4.97 -12.28
C VAL A 103 -12.47 -4.56 -11.04
N THR A 104 -12.94 -4.98 -9.86
CA THR A 104 -12.22 -4.77 -8.59
C THR A 104 -12.20 -6.08 -7.79
N LEU A 105 -11.01 -6.53 -7.40
CA LEU A 105 -10.82 -7.59 -6.43
C LEU A 105 -10.90 -7.01 -5.01
N ILE A 106 -11.37 -7.79 -4.05
CA ILE A 106 -11.24 -7.49 -2.63
C ILE A 106 -9.82 -7.85 -2.19
N GLY A 107 -9.09 -6.93 -1.55
CA GLY A 107 -7.88 -7.22 -0.80
C GLY A 107 -8.18 -7.52 0.68
N ASN A 108 -7.16 -7.81 1.46
CA ASN A 108 -7.38 -8.08 2.88
C ASN A 108 -7.74 -6.81 3.67
N HIS A 109 -7.23 -5.66 3.28
CA HIS A 109 -7.49 -4.40 3.96
C HIS A 109 -8.88 -3.79 3.67
N GLU A 110 -9.65 -4.32 2.75
CA GLU A 110 -11.07 -3.97 2.60
C GLU A 110 -11.92 -4.45 3.79
N PHE A 111 -11.41 -5.36 4.62
CA PHE A 111 -12.10 -5.84 5.84
C PHE A 111 -11.79 -5.00 7.09
N ASP A 112 -10.83 -4.09 7.06
CA ASP A 112 -10.32 -3.40 8.25
C ASP A 112 -11.38 -2.54 8.96
N TYR A 113 -12.33 -1.98 8.23
CA TYR A 113 -13.46 -1.22 8.79
C TYR A 113 -14.72 -2.09 9.00
N GLY A 114 -14.55 -3.40 9.07
CA GLY A 114 -15.61 -4.39 9.32
C GLY A 114 -16.40 -4.80 8.08
N LEU A 115 -17.02 -5.97 8.16
CA LEU A 115 -17.76 -6.56 7.03
C LEU A 115 -19.04 -5.78 6.68
N GLU A 116 -19.69 -5.15 7.65
CA GLU A 116 -20.87 -4.32 7.38
C GLU A 116 -20.50 -3.11 6.52
N ASN A 117 -19.39 -2.44 6.85
CA ASN A 117 -18.85 -1.36 6.05
C ASN A 117 -18.46 -1.85 4.65
N LEU A 118 -17.72 -2.96 4.53
CA LEU A 118 -17.37 -3.53 3.22
C LEU A 118 -18.61 -3.82 2.37
N ASN A 119 -19.68 -4.37 2.95
CA ASN A 119 -20.95 -4.59 2.24
C ASN A 119 -21.61 -3.28 1.80
N GLY A 120 -21.45 -2.21 2.57
CA GLY A 120 -21.88 -0.85 2.20
C GLY A 120 -21.07 -0.30 1.02
N LEU A 121 -19.76 -0.42 1.08
CA LEU A 121 -18.84 -0.02 0.00
C LEU A 121 -19.08 -0.81 -1.28
N ALA A 122 -19.31 -2.13 -1.18
CA ALA A 122 -19.60 -3.00 -2.32
C ALA A 122 -20.86 -2.57 -3.10
N LYS A 123 -21.89 -2.08 -2.40
CA LYS A 123 -23.11 -1.55 -3.05
C LYS A 123 -22.85 -0.23 -3.79
N ASN A 124 -21.87 0.54 -3.34
CA ASN A 124 -21.50 1.84 -3.90
C ASN A 124 -20.39 1.75 -4.94
N ASN A 125 -19.63 0.65 -4.99
CA ASN A 125 -18.57 0.43 -5.97
C ASN A 125 -19.18 0.02 -7.31
N THR A 126 -19.09 0.90 -8.33
CA THR A 126 -19.69 0.67 -9.65
C THR A 126 -19.03 -0.47 -10.44
N SER A 127 -17.76 -0.81 -10.15
CA SER A 127 -17.09 -1.96 -10.77
C SER A 127 -17.58 -3.30 -10.17
N GLY A 128 -18.14 -3.28 -8.95
CA GLY A 128 -18.46 -4.46 -8.16
C GLY A 128 -17.19 -5.17 -7.66
N TYR A 129 -17.28 -5.78 -6.48
CA TYR A 129 -16.23 -6.61 -5.93
C TYR A 129 -16.38 -8.07 -6.34
N ILE A 130 -15.25 -8.73 -6.62
CA ILE A 130 -15.20 -10.18 -6.83
C ILE A 130 -14.28 -10.83 -5.80
N CYS A 131 -14.63 -12.08 -5.37
CA CYS A 131 -13.78 -12.94 -4.55
C CYS A 131 -14.33 -14.37 -4.58
N SER A 132 -13.56 -15.34 -5.04
CA SER A 132 -14.01 -16.72 -5.24
C SER A 132 -13.82 -17.62 -4.02
N ASN A 133 -13.05 -17.19 -3.04
CA ASN A 133 -12.69 -18.05 -1.91
C ASN A 133 -13.14 -17.53 -0.53
N PHE A 134 -13.83 -16.39 -0.45
CA PHE A 134 -14.40 -15.89 0.81
C PHE A 134 -15.83 -16.42 1.01
N CYS A 135 -16.06 -17.20 2.06
CA CYS A 135 -17.32 -17.88 2.31
C CYS A 135 -17.66 -18.00 3.81
N TYR A 136 -18.90 -18.35 4.10
CA TYR A 136 -19.28 -18.81 5.43
C TYR A 136 -18.67 -20.20 5.70
N ARG A 137 -17.96 -20.34 6.85
CA ARG A 137 -17.24 -21.59 7.21
C ARG A 137 -18.15 -22.81 7.26
N LYS A 138 -19.35 -22.71 7.87
CA LYS A 138 -20.26 -23.84 8.11
C LYS A 138 -20.86 -24.43 6.85
N ASN A 139 -21.21 -23.63 5.87
CA ASN A 139 -21.94 -24.10 4.68
C ASN A 139 -21.25 -23.79 3.35
N LYS A 140 -20.06 -23.16 3.40
CA LYS A 140 -19.26 -22.77 2.22
C LYS A 140 -20.02 -21.89 1.21
N THR A 141 -21.06 -21.19 1.66
CA THR A 141 -21.77 -20.22 0.83
C THR A 141 -20.85 -19.02 0.55
N GLN A 142 -20.60 -18.74 -0.72
CA GLN A 142 -19.84 -17.59 -1.19
C GLN A 142 -20.54 -16.28 -0.77
N ILE A 143 -19.76 -15.27 -0.45
CA ILE A 143 -20.26 -13.95 0.00
C ILE A 143 -20.24 -12.94 -1.15
N PHE A 144 -19.25 -13.04 -2.03
CA PHE A 144 -19.13 -12.20 -3.23
C PHE A 144 -19.17 -13.05 -4.49
N GLU A 145 -19.45 -12.39 -5.64
CA GLU A 145 -19.36 -13.04 -6.95
C GLU A 145 -17.92 -13.54 -7.18
N PRO A 146 -17.73 -14.78 -7.64
CA PRO A 146 -16.39 -15.35 -7.80
C PRO A 146 -15.58 -14.72 -8.94
N TYR A 147 -16.28 -14.25 -9.98
CA TYR A 147 -15.65 -13.69 -11.18
C TYR A 147 -16.55 -12.64 -11.85
N LYS A 148 -15.95 -11.87 -12.76
CA LYS A 148 -16.65 -10.94 -13.65
C LYS A 148 -16.23 -11.18 -15.10
N ILE A 149 -17.19 -11.15 -16.04
CA ILE A 149 -16.92 -11.25 -17.47
C ILE A 149 -17.04 -9.88 -18.12
N VAL A 150 -15.99 -9.44 -18.78
CA VAL A 150 -15.95 -8.17 -19.54
C VAL A 150 -15.86 -8.49 -21.03
N LYS A 151 -16.72 -7.83 -21.81
CA LYS A 151 -16.69 -7.94 -23.28
C LYS A 151 -15.84 -6.82 -23.88
N ALA A 152 -14.95 -7.18 -24.80
CA ALA A 152 -14.10 -6.29 -25.56
C ALA A 152 -14.22 -6.64 -27.06
N GLY A 153 -15.14 -5.97 -27.74
CA GLY A 153 -15.49 -6.29 -29.13
C GLY A 153 -16.14 -7.68 -29.25
N ASN A 154 -15.52 -8.53 -30.03
CA ASN A 154 -15.94 -9.94 -30.21
C ASN A 154 -15.29 -10.90 -29.20
N LYS A 155 -14.43 -10.39 -28.31
CA LYS A 155 -13.76 -11.16 -27.29
C LYS A 155 -14.44 -10.99 -25.93
N SER A 156 -14.35 -12.02 -25.10
CA SER A 156 -14.81 -12.02 -23.71
C SER A 156 -13.68 -12.46 -22.79
N ILE A 157 -13.51 -11.74 -21.68
CA ILE A 157 -12.44 -11.95 -20.71
C ILE A 157 -13.09 -12.22 -19.36
N GLY A 158 -12.82 -13.39 -18.78
CA GLY A 158 -13.20 -13.73 -17.41
C GLY A 158 -12.13 -13.31 -16.44
N PHE A 159 -12.47 -12.44 -15.47
CA PHE A 159 -11.62 -12.06 -14.35
C PHE A 159 -12.09 -12.84 -13.13
N LEU A 160 -11.24 -13.70 -12.59
CA LEU A 160 -11.52 -14.55 -11.42
C LEU A 160 -10.71 -14.08 -10.23
N GLY A 161 -11.34 -13.77 -9.11
CA GLY A 161 -10.70 -13.19 -7.93
C GLY A 161 -10.32 -14.23 -6.86
N VAL A 162 -9.11 -14.16 -6.31
CA VAL A 162 -8.64 -14.99 -5.19
C VAL A 162 -7.90 -14.13 -4.18
N LEU A 163 -8.31 -14.22 -2.92
CA LEU A 163 -7.73 -13.48 -1.81
C LEU A 163 -6.88 -14.39 -0.92
N THR A 164 -5.82 -13.85 -0.31
CA THR A 164 -4.98 -14.59 0.62
C THR A 164 -5.78 -15.13 1.80
N PRO A 165 -5.64 -16.43 2.15
CA PRO A 165 -6.28 -16.99 3.33
C PRO A 165 -5.85 -16.33 4.65
N LEU A 166 -4.66 -15.71 4.69
CA LEU A 166 -4.15 -14.98 5.85
C LEU A 166 -5.04 -13.78 6.24
N THR A 167 -5.92 -13.33 5.35
CA THR A 167 -6.95 -12.33 5.65
C THR A 167 -7.73 -12.67 6.93
N LEU A 168 -7.97 -13.96 7.19
CA LEU A 168 -8.70 -14.40 8.39
C LEU A 168 -8.01 -13.97 9.69
N THR A 169 -6.68 -13.94 9.73
CA THR A 169 -5.90 -13.62 10.94
C THR A 169 -5.31 -12.22 10.92
N LYS A 170 -5.23 -11.60 9.74
CA LYS A 170 -4.60 -10.28 9.54
C LYS A 170 -5.58 -9.10 9.55
N THR A 171 -6.88 -9.38 9.69
CA THR A 171 -7.92 -8.36 9.63
C THR A 171 -8.94 -8.53 10.77
N TYR A 172 -9.90 -7.61 10.84
CA TYR A 172 -11.03 -7.68 11.77
C TYR A 172 -11.75 -9.05 11.77
N LEU A 173 -11.71 -9.81 10.68
CA LEU A 173 -12.36 -11.12 10.59
C LEU A 173 -11.88 -12.12 11.65
N SER A 174 -10.65 -11.97 12.16
CA SER A 174 -10.10 -12.78 13.24
C SER A 174 -10.96 -12.72 14.52
N THR A 175 -11.64 -11.59 14.72
CA THR A 175 -12.48 -11.34 15.90
C THR A 175 -13.91 -11.86 15.74
N VAL A 176 -14.34 -12.18 14.51
CA VAL A 176 -15.72 -12.60 14.20
C VAL A 176 -15.87 -14.10 14.38
N ARG A 177 -16.44 -14.50 15.53
CA ARG A 177 -16.62 -15.90 15.90
C ARG A 177 -18.09 -16.24 16.06
N ASP A 178 -18.41 -17.50 15.86
CA ASP A 178 -19.75 -18.02 16.09
C ASP A 178 -19.96 -18.42 17.58
N SER A 179 -21.15 -18.94 17.90
CA SER A 179 -21.50 -19.36 19.26
C SER A 179 -20.62 -20.47 19.84
N ASP A 180 -19.89 -21.19 18.99
CA ASP A 180 -19.01 -22.29 19.39
C ASP A 180 -17.55 -21.82 19.56
N GLY A 181 -17.30 -20.49 19.33
CA GLY A 181 -15.98 -19.88 19.40
C GLY A 181 -15.13 -20.06 18.14
N GLU A 182 -15.69 -20.70 17.11
CA GLU A 182 -15.01 -20.92 15.82
C GLU A 182 -15.16 -19.70 14.90
N HIS A 183 -14.19 -19.49 14.00
CA HIS A 183 -14.32 -18.44 12.99
C HIS A 183 -15.59 -18.58 12.16
N THR A 184 -16.33 -17.51 11.99
CA THR A 184 -17.57 -17.50 11.19
C THR A 184 -17.29 -17.68 9.71
N TYR A 185 -16.12 -17.19 9.24
CA TYR A 185 -15.73 -17.16 7.83
C TYR A 185 -14.55 -18.09 7.55
N ASP A 186 -14.35 -18.38 6.26
CA ASP A 186 -13.27 -19.22 5.76
C ASP A 186 -12.85 -18.76 4.35
N PHE A 187 -11.59 -19.00 4.03
CA PHE A 187 -11.02 -18.78 2.72
C PHE A 187 -10.70 -20.10 1.99
N LEU A 188 -11.48 -21.15 2.29
CA LEU A 188 -11.39 -22.51 1.75
C LEU A 188 -10.09 -23.23 2.09
N VAL A 189 -9.54 -22.96 3.28
CA VAL A 189 -8.31 -23.59 3.78
C VAL A 189 -8.49 -24.29 5.13
N SER A 190 -9.67 -24.25 5.74
CA SER A 190 -9.93 -24.85 7.05
C SER A 190 -9.68 -26.37 7.10
N ASN A 191 -9.67 -27.06 5.97
CA ASN A 191 -9.36 -28.49 5.81
C ASN A 191 -8.11 -28.74 4.93
N GLY A 192 -7.23 -27.74 4.82
CA GLY A 192 -6.09 -27.77 3.92
C GLY A 192 -6.36 -27.06 2.60
N THR A 193 -5.32 -26.81 1.81
CA THR A 193 -5.35 -25.95 0.61
C THR A 193 -6.03 -26.55 -0.62
N GLU A 194 -6.25 -27.85 -0.64
CA GLU A 194 -6.86 -28.55 -1.80
C GLU A 194 -8.28 -28.06 -2.11
N GLU A 195 -9.06 -27.67 -1.08
CA GLU A 195 -10.41 -27.12 -1.28
C GLU A 195 -10.35 -25.79 -2.05
N LEU A 196 -9.40 -24.92 -1.72
CA LEU A 196 -9.14 -23.67 -2.43
C LEU A 196 -8.78 -23.93 -3.89
N TYR A 197 -7.77 -24.75 -4.14
CA TYR A 197 -7.28 -25.03 -5.50
C TYR A 197 -8.37 -25.62 -6.40
N ASN A 198 -9.12 -26.60 -5.88
CA ASN A 198 -10.20 -27.26 -6.63
C ASN A 198 -11.36 -26.29 -6.93
N THR A 199 -11.67 -25.38 -6.00
CA THR A 199 -12.72 -24.37 -6.21
C THR A 199 -12.31 -23.35 -7.26
N VAL A 200 -11.07 -22.86 -7.22
CA VAL A 200 -10.56 -21.93 -8.24
C VAL A 200 -10.54 -22.61 -9.63
N GLN A 201 -10.03 -23.85 -9.72
CA GLN A 201 -10.04 -24.59 -10.99
C GLN A 201 -11.47 -24.80 -11.53
N LYS A 202 -12.43 -25.13 -10.67
CA LYS A 202 -13.83 -25.27 -11.04
C LYS A 202 -14.38 -24.00 -11.70
N TYR A 203 -14.08 -22.81 -11.16
CA TYR A 203 -14.53 -21.56 -11.76
C TYR A 203 -13.81 -21.24 -13.07
N ILE A 204 -12.53 -21.61 -13.21
CA ILE A 204 -11.82 -21.51 -14.49
C ILE A 204 -12.52 -22.38 -15.55
N ASP A 205 -12.86 -23.62 -15.21
CA ASP A 205 -13.53 -24.54 -16.11
C ASP A 205 -14.95 -24.05 -16.47
N GLU A 206 -15.71 -23.53 -15.49
CA GLU A 206 -17.01 -22.88 -15.75
C GLU A 206 -16.86 -21.71 -16.74
N LEU A 207 -15.87 -20.83 -16.54
CA LEU A 207 -15.61 -19.70 -17.44
C LEU A 207 -15.27 -20.18 -18.86
N LYS A 208 -14.39 -21.17 -19.01
CA LYS A 208 -13.97 -21.69 -20.31
C LYS A 208 -15.03 -22.56 -20.98
N ASP A 209 -15.72 -23.44 -20.23
CA ASP A 209 -16.57 -24.48 -20.81
C ASP A 209 -18.05 -24.08 -20.85
N ASP A 210 -18.56 -23.37 -19.84
CA ASP A 210 -19.96 -22.96 -19.81
C ASP A 210 -20.16 -21.56 -20.34
N LYS A 211 -19.36 -20.59 -19.87
CA LYS A 211 -19.44 -19.18 -20.30
C LYS A 211 -18.73 -18.92 -21.62
N LYS A 212 -17.83 -19.83 -22.07
CA LYS A 212 -17.09 -19.75 -23.35
C LYS A 212 -16.26 -18.47 -23.47
N VAL A 213 -15.62 -18.02 -22.38
CA VAL A 213 -14.74 -16.86 -22.46
C VAL A 213 -13.47 -17.17 -23.27
N ASP A 214 -13.00 -16.18 -24.02
CA ASP A 214 -11.76 -16.30 -24.81
C ASP A 214 -10.54 -16.37 -23.89
N TYR A 215 -10.50 -15.53 -22.85
CA TYR A 215 -9.37 -15.42 -21.91
C TYR A 215 -9.85 -15.52 -20.47
N VAL A 216 -9.03 -16.13 -19.59
CA VAL A 216 -9.18 -16.11 -18.13
C VAL A 216 -7.97 -15.40 -17.53
N ILE A 217 -8.21 -14.27 -16.87
CA ILE A 217 -7.21 -13.55 -16.08
C ILE A 217 -7.51 -13.79 -14.62
N LEU A 218 -6.54 -14.36 -13.91
CA LEU A 218 -6.62 -14.58 -12.48
C LEU A 218 -6.18 -13.29 -11.77
N LEU A 219 -7.03 -12.75 -10.92
CA LEU A 219 -6.70 -11.67 -10.01
C LEU A 219 -6.39 -12.30 -8.65
N THR A 220 -5.15 -12.19 -8.20
CA THR A 220 -4.73 -12.70 -6.91
C THR A 220 -4.32 -11.55 -6.01
N HIS A 221 -4.76 -11.58 -4.76
CA HIS A 221 -4.23 -10.70 -3.73
C HIS A 221 -3.53 -11.57 -2.68
N ILE A 222 -2.37 -12.15 -3.07
CA ILE A 222 -1.65 -13.19 -2.30
C ILE A 222 -0.15 -12.90 -2.25
N GLY A 223 0.48 -12.57 -3.41
CA GLY A 223 1.92 -12.37 -3.54
C GLY A 223 2.69 -13.66 -3.84
N MET A 224 3.95 -13.50 -4.29
CA MET A 224 4.78 -14.61 -4.78
C MET A 224 5.72 -15.23 -3.76
N ASP A 225 6.12 -14.53 -2.69
CA ASP A 225 7.43 -14.83 -2.10
C ASP A 225 7.57 -14.77 -0.57
N VAL A 226 6.52 -14.52 0.22
CA VAL A 226 6.75 -14.19 1.66
C VAL A 226 5.82 -14.88 2.65
N GLU A 227 4.74 -15.48 2.20
CA GLU A 227 3.69 -15.96 3.08
C GLU A 227 3.52 -17.49 2.96
N GLU A 228 2.75 -18.08 3.84
CA GLU A 228 2.41 -19.51 3.84
C GLU A 228 1.71 -19.93 2.55
N TYR A 229 1.02 -19.00 1.89
CA TYR A 229 0.35 -19.18 0.61
C TYR A 229 0.95 -18.23 -0.41
N THR A 230 1.26 -18.72 -1.61
CA THR A 230 1.79 -17.89 -2.69
C THR A 230 0.97 -18.02 -3.96
N SER A 231 0.98 -16.97 -4.78
CA SER A 231 0.37 -17.01 -6.11
C SER A 231 1.03 -18.04 -7.02
N ASN A 232 2.32 -18.34 -6.82
CA ASN A 232 3.04 -19.42 -7.51
C ASN A 232 2.51 -20.79 -7.13
N ASP A 233 2.29 -21.06 -5.83
CA ASP A 233 1.74 -22.33 -5.36
C ASP A 233 0.33 -22.55 -5.94
N LEU A 234 -0.51 -21.52 -5.86
CA LEU A 234 -1.85 -21.55 -6.45
C LEU A 234 -1.77 -21.85 -7.94
N LEU A 235 -1.01 -21.07 -8.73
CA LEU A 235 -0.91 -21.22 -10.17
C LEU A 235 -0.37 -22.60 -10.57
N SER A 236 0.57 -23.17 -9.80
CA SER A 236 1.12 -24.51 -10.02
C SER A 236 0.09 -25.64 -9.94
N LYS A 237 -1.09 -25.38 -9.40
CA LYS A 237 -2.22 -26.33 -9.29
C LYS A 237 -3.31 -26.12 -10.32
N LEU A 238 -3.23 -25.03 -11.08
CA LEU A 238 -4.27 -24.60 -12.03
C LEU A 238 -3.86 -24.83 -13.48
N THR A 239 -4.85 -24.92 -14.36
CA THR A 239 -4.68 -24.97 -15.81
C THR A 239 -5.58 -23.93 -16.47
N ARG A 240 -5.30 -23.60 -17.73
CA ARG A 240 -6.17 -22.75 -18.57
C ARG A 240 -6.26 -21.29 -18.10
N VAL A 241 -5.29 -20.82 -17.30
CA VAL A 241 -5.07 -19.41 -16.98
C VAL A 241 -4.27 -18.76 -18.11
N ASP A 242 -4.63 -17.55 -18.51
CA ASP A 242 -3.93 -16.83 -19.58
C ASP A 242 -2.96 -15.77 -19.02
N ALA A 243 -3.29 -15.11 -17.89
CA ALA A 243 -2.41 -14.18 -17.17
C ALA A 243 -2.84 -14.07 -15.69
N VAL A 244 -1.96 -13.54 -14.84
CA VAL A 244 -2.19 -13.26 -13.42
C VAL A 244 -1.84 -11.81 -13.12
N PHE A 245 -2.75 -11.09 -12.45
CA PHE A 245 -2.47 -9.80 -11.82
C PHE A 245 -2.51 -10.00 -10.31
N ASP A 246 -1.41 -9.66 -9.62
CA ASP A 246 -1.21 -9.99 -8.20
C ASP A 246 -1.11 -8.73 -7.33
N GLY A 247 -1.18 -8.90 -6.01
CA GLY A 247 -1.08 -7.86 -4.99
C GLY A 247 -0.54 -8.40 -3.66
N HIS A 248 -0.81 -7.67 -2.55
CA HIS A 248 -0.57 -8.04 -1.16
C HIS A 248 0.87 -7.82 -0.65
N THR A 249 1.90 -8.21 -1.38
CA THR A 249 3.29 -8.14 -0.89
C THR A 249 3.98 -6.82 -1.19
N HIS A 250 3.31 -5.89 -1.88
CA HIS A 250 3.83 -4.58 -2.28
C HIS A 250 5.11 -4.67 -3.14
N MET A 251 5.33 -5.81 -3.75
CA MET A 251 6.46 -6.02 -4.66
C MET A 251 6.11 -5.51 -6.05
N GLU A 252 7.12 -5.05 -6.76
CA GLU A 252 6.98 -4.78 -8.18
C GLU A 252 7.66 -5.90 -8.96
N TYR A 253 6.90 -6.58 -9.82
CA TYR A 253 7.42 -7.57 -10.73
C TYR A 253 6.58 -7.72 -12.00
N ASN A 254 7.24 -8.04 -13.09
CA ASN A 254 6.66 -8.46 -14.35
C ASN A 254 7.46 -9.67 -14.84
N THR A 255 6.94 -10.86 -14.61
CA THR A 255 7.65 -12.11 -14.84
C THR A 255 6.71 -13.20 -15.33
N THR A 256 7.17 -14.45 -15.36
CA THR A 256 6.34 -15.62 -15.63
C THR A 256 6.46 -16.65 -14.52
N ALA A 257 5.37 -17.37 -14.29
CA ALA A 257 5.30 -18.52 -13.39
C ALA A 257 4.72 -19.72 -14.13
N LYS A 258 4.97 -20.92 -13.61
CA LYS A 258 4.51 -22.17 -14.24
C LYS A 258 3.14 -22.57 -13.74
N ASP A 259 2.23 -22.86 -14.67
CA ASP A 259 0.97 -23.54 -14.35
C ASP A 259 1.17 -25.07 -14.15
N LYS A 260 0.10 -25.78 -13.84
CA LYS A 260 0.09 -27.24 -13.60
C LYS A 260 0.59 -28.04 -14.81
N GLU A 261 0.45 -27.53 -16.03
CA GLU A 261 0.92 -28.15 -17.27
C GLU A 261 2.33 -27.69 -17.66
N ASN A 262 3.02 -26.95 -16.78
CA ASN A 262 4.36 -26.38 -16.99
C ASN A 262 4.41 -25.30 -18.09
N LYS A 263 3.28 -24.67 -18.42
CA LYS A 263 3.19 -23.53 -19.32
C LYS A 263 3.61 -22.26 -18.60
N ASP A 264 4.36 -21.37 -19.26
CA ASP A 264 4.67 -20.04 -18.75
C ASP A 264 3.45 -19.13 -18.82
N ILE A 265 3.06 -18.58 -17.68
CA ILE A 265 1.95 -17.64 -17.53
C ILE A 265 2.52 -16.31 -17.02
N HIS A 266 2.19 -15.20 -17.67
CA HIS A 266 2.56 -13.88 -17.21
C HIS A 266 1.94 -13.60 -15.84
N ILE A 267 2.76 -13.14 -14.89
CA ILE A 267 2.33 -12.67 -13.58
C ILE A 267 2.93 -11.30 -13.30
N THR A 268 2.10 -10.34 -12.89
CA THR A 268 2.52 -8.94 -12.67
C THR A 268 1.95 -8.41 -11.36
N GLN A 269 2.77 -7.63 -10.64
CA GLN A 269 2.38 -6.82 -9.47
C GLN A 269 3.04 -5.45 -9.59
N THR A 270 2.36 -4.38 -9.16
CA THR A 270 2.72 -2.98 -9.47
C THR A 270 3.29 -2.21 -8.28
N GLY A 271 3.82 -2.91 -7.29
CA GLY A 271 4.30 -2.29 -6.06
C GLY A 271 3.15 -1.86 -5.15
N THR A 272 3.24 -0.67 -4.60
CA THR A 272 2.21 -0.07 -3.74
C THR A 272 2.08 1.42 -4.04
N LYS A 273 0.97 2.07 -3.60
CA LYS A 273 0.79 3.52 -3.70
C LYS A 273 1.02 4.07 -5.11
N LEU A 274 0.57 3.31 -6.13
CA LEU A 274 0.69 3.67 -7.54
C LEU A 274 2.13 3.93 -8.00
N GLN A 275 3.09 3.12 -7.54
CA GLN A 275 4.48 3.18 -8.00
C GLN A 275 4.58 2.94 -9.50
N SER A 276 3.83 1.97 -10.00
CA SER A 276 3.72 1.66 -11.43
C SER A 276 2.28 1.28 -11.81
N ILE A 277 2.02 1.16 -13.10
CA ILE A 277 0.78 0.64 -13.69
C ILE A 277 1.15 -0.63 -14.46
N GLY A 278 0.49 -1.74 -14.18
CA GLY A 278 0.61 -2.95 -14.99
C GLY A 278 -0.22 -2.81 -16.26
N GLN A 279 0.33 -3.24 -17.39
CA GLN A 279 -0.34 -3.24 -18.67
C GLN A 279 -0.22 -4.62 -19.33
N LEU A 280 -1.34 -5.17 -19.77
CA LEU A 280 -1.42 -6.36 -20.61
C LEU A 280 -2.11 -5.99 -21.92
N ILE A 281 -1.42 -6.18 -23.04
CA ILE A 281 -2.02 -6.04 -24.37
C ILE A 281 -2.32 -7.42 -24.93
N ILE A 282 -3.60 -7.68 -25.18
CA ILE A 282 -4.04 -8.85 -25.95
C ILE A 282 -4.04 -8.43 -27.42
N LYS A 283 -3.09 -8.94 -28.17
CA LYS A 283 -2.96 -8.65 -29.60
C LYS A 283 -4.07 -9.33 -30.41
N SER A 284 -4.35 -8.77 -31.58
CA SER A 284 -5.34 -9.34 -32.52
C SER A 284 -4.99 -10.74 -33.02
N ASP A 285 -3.70 -11.13 -32.97
CA ASP A 285 -3.22 -12.48 -33.27
C ASP A 285 -3.32 -13.45 -32.08
N GLY A 286 -3.78 -12.96 -30.91
CA GLY A 286 -3.92 -13.74 -29.68
C GLY A 286 -2.68 -13.76 -28.79
N SER A 287 -1.56 -13.16 -29.20
CA SER A 287 -0.38 -13.04 -28.35
C SER A 287 -0.58 -12.02 -27.22
N LEU A 288 0.09 -12.25 -26.10
CA LEU A 288 0.02 -11.39 -24.92
C LEU A 288 1.35 -10.64 -24.77
N LEU A 289 1.26 -9.34 -24.43
CA LEU A 289 2.41 -8.51 -24.10
C LEU A 289 2.15 -7.84 -22.74
N ALA A 290 2.94 -8.19 -21.74
CA ALA A 290 2.87 -7.60 -20.41
C ALA A 290 4.00 -6.58 -20.22
N GLU A 291 3.67 -5.41 -19.68
CA GLU A 291 4.59 -4.29 -19.43
C GLU A 291 4.28 -3.65 -18.08
N THR A 292 5.27 -3.01 -17.46
CA THR A 292 5.12 -2.12 -16.29
C THR A 292 5.40 -0.69 -16.73
N ILE A 293 4.59 0.25 -16.29
CA ILE A 293 4.64 1.68 -16.63
C ILE A 293 4.93 2.47 -15.37
N ASP A 294 6.16 2.95 -15.21
CA ASP A 294 6.63 3.68 -14.02
C ASP A 294 6.38 5.19 -14.13
N GLU A 295 6.13 5.66 -15.35
CA GLU A 295 5.87 7.06 -15.64
C GLU A 295 4.83 7.20 -16.75
N VAL A 296 3.81 8.04 -16.53
CA VAL A 296 2.84 8.38 -17.56
C VAL A 296 3.51 9.28 -18.59
N PRO A 297 3.58 8.88 -19.87
CA PRO A 297 4.22 9.68 -20.92
C PRO A 297 3.56 11.05 -21.10
N GLU A 298 4.32 12.03 -21.54
CA GLU A 298 3.76 13.33 -21.94
C GLU A 298 2.69 13.12 -23.03
N PRO A 299 1.45 13.56 -22.80
CA PRO A 299 0.39 13.37 -23.76
C PRO A 299 0.55 14.29 -24.98
N ASP A 300 0.13 13.81 -26.16
CA ASP A 300 0.14 14.63 -27.40
C ASP A 300 -0.76 15.88 -27.30
N ASN A 301 -1.82 15.79 -26.49
CA ASN A 301 -2.77 16.88 -26.27
C ASN A 301 -2.77 17.29 -24.79
N LEU A 302 -2.29 18.51 -24.53
CA LEU A 302 -2.20 19.10 -23.19
C LEU A 302 -3.51 19.74 -22.71
N SER A 303 -4.62 19.61 -23.44
CA SER A 303 -5.93 20.04 -22.95
C SER A 303 -6.35 19.17 -21.77
N ASP A 304 -6.79 19.81 -20.68
CA ASP A 304 -7.19 19.14 -19.45
C ASP A 304 -6.10 18.25 -18.81
N VAL A 305 -4.85 18.72 -18.90
CA VAL A 305 -3.67 18.08 -18.31
C VAL A 305 -2.98 19.05 -17.38
N LYS A 306 -2.53 18.56 -16.24
CA LYS A 306 -1.63 19.27 -15.32
C LYS A 306 -0.26 18.57 -15.31
N ASN A 307 0.80 19.34 -15.02
CA ASN A 307 2.08 18.79 -14.61
C ASN A 307 2.28 19.12 -13.13
N VAL A 308 2.41 18.10 -12.31
CA VAL A 308 2.54 18.22 -10.85
C VAL A 308 3.87 17.62 -10.37
N THR A 309 4.37 18.08 -9.22
CA THR A 309 5.57 17.50 -8.60
C THR A 309 5.14 16.54 -7.49
N ARG A 310 5.54 15.27 -7.59
CA ARG A 310 5.32 14.24 -6.57
C ARG A 310 6.63 13.49 -6.34
N SER A 311 7.01 13.29 -5.09
CA SER A 311 8.27 12.61 -4.73
C SER A 311 9.48 13.15 -5.52
N ASN A 312 9.58 14.50 -5.63
CA ASN A 312 10.61 15.25 -6.41
C ASN A 312 10.62 14.96 -7.93
N THR A 313 9.61 14.32 -8.46
CA THR A 313 9.47 14.00 -9.89
C THR A 313 8.30 14.76 -10.50
N GLN A 314 8.48 15.28 -11.71
CA GLN A 314 7.39 15.89 -12.49
C GLN A 314 6.49 14.78 -13.05
N ARG A 315 5.18 14.92 -12.85
CA ARG A 315 4.17 13.92 -13.27
C ARG A 315 3.08 14.58 -14.11
N TRP A 316 2.73 13.97 -15.22
CA TRP A 316 1.57 14.34 -16.01
C TRP A 316 0.30 13.70 -15.45
N VAL A 317 -0.75 14.51 -15.23
CA VAL A 317 -2.01 14.05 -14.61
C VAL A 317 -3.22 14.63 -15.35
N ASP A 318 -4.35 13.92 -15.27
CA ASP A 318 -5.64 14.42 -15.72
C ASP A 318 -6.13 15.54 -14.80
N LYS A 319 -6.34 16.74 -15.36
CA LYS A 319 -6.74 17.91 -14.57
C LYS A 319 -8.10 17.71 -13.89
N ASN A 320 -9.09 17.16 -14.61
CA ASN A 320 -10.44 17.04 -14.09
C ASN A 320 -10.48 16.01 -12.96
N MET A 321 -9.68 14.94 -13.06
CA MET A 321 -9.54 13.95 -11.99
C MET A 321 -8.81 14.52 -10.78
N SER A 322 -7.71 15.27 -10.99
CA SER A 322 -6.99 15.97 -9.93
C SER A 322 -7.90 16.94 -9.18
N ASP A 323 -8.65 17.79 -9.91
CA ASP A 323 -9.58 18.74 -9.31
C ASP A 323 -10.69 18.04 -8.50
N PHE A 324 -11.20 16.91 -9.00
CA PHE A 324 -12.19 16.10 -8.28
C PHE A 324 -11.62 15.47 -7.00
N MET A 325 -10.38 14.97 -7.05
CA MET A 325 -9.72 14.44 -5.85
C MET A 325 -9.46 15.52 -4.80
N GLU A 326 -9.10 16.73 -5.23
CA GLU A 326 -8.97 17.90 -4.36
C GLU A 326 -10.33 18.28 -3.71
N GLU A 327 -11.45 18.21 -4.46
CA GLU A 327 -12.80 18.41 -3.93
C GLU A 327 -13.14 17.38 -2.86
N VAL A 328 -12.95 16.08 -3.13
CA VAL A 328 -13.22 14.99 -2.17
C VAL A 328 -12.37 15.13 -0.91
N ASN A 329 -11.06 15.42 -1.06
CA ASN A 329 -10.19 15.65 0.09
C ASN A 329 -10.60 16.90 0.91
N GLY A 330 -11.13 17.92 0.24
CA GLY A 330 -11.64 19.15 0.86
C GLY A 330 -12.79 18.91 1.83
N GLU A 331 -13.60 17.87 1.60
CA GLU A 331 -14.72 17.50 2.50
C GLU A 331 -14.24 17.14 3.92
N TYR A 332 -12.98 16.70 4.08
CA TYR A 332 -12.37 16.27 5.35
C TYR A 332 -11.27 17.20 5.86
N SER A 333 -10.97 18.27 5.14
CA SER A 333 -9.77 19.10 5.37
C SER A 333 -9.74 19.76 6.74
N ASP A 334 -10.88 20.18 7.30
CA ASP A 334 -10.95 20.86 8.59
C ASP A 334 -10.48 19.95 9.73
N ILE A 335 -10.84 18.66 9.68
CA ILE A 335 -10.41 17.67 10.67
C ILE A 335 -8.95 17.31 10.44
N LEU A 336 -8.60 16.95 9.21
CA LEU A 336 -7.26 16.44 8.88
C LEU A 336 -6.16 17.47 9.12
N ASN A 337 -6.43 18.77 8.86
CA ASN A 337 -5.44 19.85 9.03
C ASN A 337 -5.40 20.46 10.44
N THR A 338 -6.22 19.97 11.38
CA THR A 338 -6.20 20.43 12.77
C THR A 338 -4.85 20.11 13.40
N VAL A 339 -4.07 21.15 13.74
CA VAL A 339 -2.76 20.97 14.41
C VAL A 339 -2.97 20.52 15.86
N ILE A 340 -2.34 19.41 16.22
CA ILE A 340 -2.42 18.81 17.57
C ILE A 340 -1.14 18.97 18.38
N GLY A 341 -0.02 19.23 17.71
CA GLY A 341 1.28 19.39 18.36
C GLY A 341 2.38 19.67 17.33
N LYS A 342 3.62 19.49 17.75
CA LYS A 342 4.81 19.64 16.89
C LYS A 342 5.91 18.65 17.27
N SER A 343 6.80 18.38 16.32
CA SER A 343 8.05 17.65 16.55
C SER A 343 9.23 18.39 15.93
N ASP A 344 10.36 18.42 16.62
CA ASP A 344 11.63 18.92 16.08
C ASP A 344 12.41 17.82 15.33
N TYR A 345 11.88 16.59 15.27
CA TYR A 345 12.49 15.39 14.71
C TYR A 345 11.50 14.67 13.81
N ASP A 346 12.02 13.94 12.80
CA ASP A 346 11.25 12.92 12.10
C ASP A 346 11.19 11.64 12.94
N LEU A 347 9.98 11.09 13.13
CA LEU A 347 9.78 9.74 13.65
C LEU A 347 9.58 8.81 12.45
N ILE A 348 10.62 8.09 12.09
CA ILE A 348 10.68 7.32 10.84
C ILE A 348 10.34 5.85 11.09
N ILE A 349 9.44 5.30 10.28
CA ILE A 349 9.12 3.87 10.30
C ILE A 349 9.70 3.09 9.12
N ILE A 350 10.16 3.78 8.08
CA ILE A 350 10.68 3.16 6.86
C ILE A 350 11.87 3.99 6.35
N PRO A 351 12.94 3.36 5.82
CA PRO A 351 14.06 4.08 5.23
C PRO A 351 13.62 5.00 4.09
N GLU A 352 14.38 6.08 3.87
CA GLU A 352 14.18 6.92 2.69
C GLU A 352 14.28 6.09 1.40
N ASN A 353 13.42 6.43 0.43
CA ASN A 353 13.33 5.75 -0.88
C ASN A 353 12.85 4.28 -0.84
N GLN A 354 12.26 3.83 0.27
CA GLN A 354 11.58 2.54 0.38
C GLN A 354 10.08 2.75 0.59
N THR A 355 9.28 1.87 0.00
CA THR A 355 7.82 1.95 0.09
C THR A 355 7.19 0.61 0.50
N SER A 356 7.87 -0.50 0.26
CA SER A 356 7.37 -1.82 0.62
C SER A 356 7.30 -2.02 2.14
N SER A 357 6.23 -2.67 2.59
CA SER A 357 5.99 -3.00 4.01
C SER A 357 7.09 -3.85 4.64
N ARG A 358 7.88 -4.57 3.83
CA ARG A 358 9.05 -5.36 4.30
C ARG A 358 10.17 -4.49 4.93
N TYR A 359 10.20 -3.19 4.60
CA TYR A 359 11.20 -2.27 5.14
C TYR A 359 10.70 -1.48 6.34
N ILE A 360 9.46 -1.72 6.79
CA ILE A 360 8.91 -1.03 7.97
C ILE A 360 9.63 -1.52 9.22
N TYR A 361 10.35 -0.61 9.87
CA TYR A 361 11.15 -0.89 11.08
C TYR A 361 10.33 -1.52 12.19
N CYS A 362 9.13 -1.00 12.46
CA CYS A 362 8.25 -1.49 13.51
C CYS A 362 7.85 -2.97 13.34
N ARG A 363 8.08 -3.58 12.16
CA ARG A 363 7.78 -4.98 11.86
C ARG A 363 8.94 -5.95 12.10
N VAL A 364 10.13 -5.42 12.44
CA VAL A 364 11.33 -6.26 12.68
C VAL A 364 12.18 -5.79 13.86
N ARG A 365 12.00 -4.56 14.32
CA ARG A 365 12.78 -3.96 15.40
C ARG A 365 12.00 -2.86 16.13
N GLU A 366 12.57 -2.34 17.21
CA GLU A 366 12.06 -1.15 17.86
C GLU A 366 11.94 0.01 16.87
N CYS A 367 10.84 0.78 16.95
CA CYS A 367 10.66 1.99 16.17
C CYS A 367 10.07 3.13 17.01
N THR A 368 10.44 4.37 16.67
CA THR A 368 10.08 5.56 17.47
C THR A 368 8.58 5.85 17.47
N VAL A 369 7.88 5.63 16.36
CA VAL A 369 6.41 5.76 16.29
C VAL A 369 5.72 4.66 17.11
N GLY A 370 6.26 3.44 17.09
CA GLY A 370 5.77 2.34 17.92
C GLY A 370 5.97 2.61 19.43
N ASN A 371 7.12 3.20 19.79
CA ASN A 371 7.37 3.63 21.17
C ASN A 371 6.35 4.69 21.63
N LEU A 372 6.08 5.70 20.79
CA LEU A 372 5.10 6.74 21.07
C LEU A 372 3.69 6.16 21.27
N ALA A 373 3.28 5.24 20.39
CA ALA A 373 1.99 4.58 20.48
C ALA A 373 1.86 3.74 21.74
N ALA A 374 2.86 2.90 22.02
CA ALA A 374 2.83 2.05 23.20
C ALA A 374 2.78 2.86 24.52
N ASP A 375 3.55 3.94 24.63
CA ASP A 375 3.49 4.82 25.81
C ASP A 375 2.12 5.49 25.96
N ALA A 376 1.54 5.96 24.85
CA ALA A 376 0.21 6.56 24.85
C ALA A 376 -0.87 5.55 25.31
N VAL A 377 -0.85 4.33 24.77
CA VAL A 377 -1.79 3.26 25.10
C VAL A 377 -1.66 2.85 26.58
N ALA A 378 -0.44 2.66 27.09
CA ALA A 378 -0.22 2.29 28.49
C ALA A 378 -0.75 3.37 29.44
N LEU A 379 -0.48 4.63 29.15
CA LEU A 379 -0.91 5.74 30.00
C LEU A 379 -2.42 5.93 29.98
N SER A 380 -3.06 5.97 28.81
CA SER A 380 -4.51 6.15 28.67
C SER A 380 -5.31 5.04 29.33
N SER A 381 -4.79 3.82 29.37
CA SER A 381 -5.47 2.65 29.95
C SER A 381 -5.20 2.47 31.44
N GLU A 382 -4.24 3.22 32.00
CA GLU A 382 -3.77 3.04 33.39
C GLU A 382 -3.39 1.58 33.67
N SER A 383 -2.63 0.95 32.76
CA SER A 383 -2.16 -0.42 32.86
C SER A 383 -0.71 -0.49 33.31
N ASP A 384 -0.24 -1.69 33.73
CA ASP A 384 1.16 -1.90 34.09
C ASP A 384 2.09 -1.62 32.89
N PHE A 385 1.67 -1.99 31.67
CA PHE A 385 2.36 -1.72 30.41
C PHE A 385 1.42 -2.02 29.21
N SER A 386 1.88 -1.73 28.01
CA SER A 386 1.17 -2.03 26.78
C SER A 386 2.02 -2.82 25.78
N ILE A 387 1.32 -3.56 24.91
CA ILE A 387 1.87 -4.19 23.70
C ILE A 387 1.03 -3.74 22.51
N VAL A 388 1.67 -3.16 21.51
CA VAL A 388 1.07 -2.81 20.22
C VAL A 388 1.80 -3.53 19.11
N ASN A 389 1.11 -3.90 18.04
CA ASN A 389 1.73 -4.61 16.92
C ASN A 389 2.36 -3.64 15.89
N GLY A 390 3.49 -4.04 15.33
CA GLY A 390 4.19 -3.26 14.31
C GLY A 390 3.35 -3.07 13.02
N GLY A 391 2.39 -3.96 12.76
CA GLY A 391 1.42 -3.84 11.67
C GLY A 391 0.44 -2.68 11.85
N GLY A 392 0.18 -2.28 13.10
CA GLY A 392 -0.66 -1.14 13.46
C GLY A 392 -0.06 0.22 13.08
N VAL A 393 1.25 0.30 12.88
CA VAL A 393 1.96 1.54 12.58
C VAL A 393 2.17 1.69 11.07
N ARG A 394 1.53 2.67 10.43
CA ARG A 394 1.43 2.75 8.96
C ARG A 394 2.22 3.91 8.34
N ASN A 395 2.40 5.03 9.00
CA ASN A 395 3.13 6.17 8.48
C ASN A 395 4.14 6.73 9.48
N SER A 396 5.20 7.38 8.95
CA SER A 396 6.13 8.20 9.72
C SER A 396 5.46 9.52 10.11
N ILE A 397 5.83 10.06 11.27
CA ILE A 397 5.43 11.41 11.70
C ILE A 397 6.59 12.35 11.40
N LYS A 398 6.36 13.33 10.53
CA LYS A 398 7.41 14.24 10.08
C LYS A 398 7.65 15.38 11.06
N LYS A 399 8.89 15.90 11.04
CA LYS A 399 9.27 17.14 11.72
C LYS A 399 8.39 18.31 11.30
N GLY A 400 7.99 19.15 12.23
CA GLY A 400 7.15 20.32 12.02
C GLY A 400 5.87 20.26 12.86
N ASN A 401 4.82 20.93 12.39
CA ASN A 401 3.48 20.77 12.98
C ASN A 401 2.97 19.35 12.72
N ILE A 402 2.38 18.78 13.75
CA ILE A 402 1.70 17.49 13.69
C ILE A 402 0.21 17.78 13.62
N THR A 403 -0.45 17.24 12.60
CA THR A 403 -1.89 17.39 12.39
C THR A 403 -2.64 16.13 12.85
N GLN A 404 -3.96 16.26 13.02
CA GLN A 404 -4.83 15.11 13.28
C GLN A 404 -4.70 14.09 12.12
N GLY A 405 -4.57 14.58 10.88
CA GLY A 405 -4.37 13.74 9.70
C GLY A 405 -3.08 12.93 9.74
N ASP A 406 -1.99 13.47 10.30
CA ASP A 406 -0.73 12.73 10.45
C ASP A 406 -0.90 11.55 11.43
N ILE A 407 -1.64 11.74 12.52
CA ILE A 407 -1.89 10.68 13.51
C ILE A 407 -2.87 9.64 12.96
N ILE A 408 -3.95 10.07 12.31
CA ILE A 408 -4.88 9.15 11.63
C ILE A 408 -4.13 8.34 10.55
N GLY A 409 -3.23 8.98 9.80
CA GLY A 409 -2.40 8.28 8.82
C GLY A 409 -1.40 7.29 9.44
N ALA A 410 -0.91 7.56 10.66
CA ALA A 410 -0.02 6.66 11.38
C ALA A 410 -0.77 5.49 12.04
N PHE A 411 -2.00 5.70 12.51
CA PHE A 411 -2.85 4.73 13.22
C PHE A 411 -4.28 4.75 12.64
N PRO A 412 -4.49 4.17 11.45
CA PRO A 412 -5.71 4.40 10.66
C PRO A 412 -6.90 3.48 11.01
N TRP A 413 -6.81 2.65 12.03
CA TRP A 413 -7.87 1.66 12.34
C TRP A 413 -8.86 2.10 13.41
N PHE A 414 -8.53 3.11 14.21
CA PHE A 414 -9.34 3.50 15.36
C PHE A 414 -9.69 2.31 16.27
N ASN A 415 -8.70 1.40 16.49
CA ASN A 415 -8.89 0.26 17.38
C ASN A 415 -9.24 0.74 18.79
N ASN A 416 -10.23 0.12 19.44
CA ASN A 416 -10.51 0.37 20.83
C ASN A 416 -9.38 -0.21 21.71
N MET A 417 -9.00 0.49 22.75
CA MET A 417 -8.09 -0.07 23.72
C MET A 417 -8.84 -0.89 24.76
N VAL A 418 -8.23 -1.97 25.16
CA VAL A 418 -8.72 -2.85 26.23
C VAL A 418 -7.58 -3.23 27.18
N VAL A 419 -7.92 -3.60 28.40
CA VAL A 419 -6.96 -4.13 29.37
C VAL A 419 -7.32 -5.58 29.70
N LYS A 420 -6.31 -6.44 29.72
CA LYS A 420 -6.44 -7.83 30.16
C LYS A 420 -5.49 -8.14 31.32
N GLU A 421 -5.95 -8.95 32.26
CA GLU A 421 -5.13 -9.49 33.35
C GLU A 421 -4.42 -10.76 32.86
N LEU A 422 -3.13 -10.65 32.53
CA LEU A 422 -2.36 -11.72 31.89
C LEU A 422 -1.26 -12.26 32.81
N PRO A 423 -1.13 -13.59 32.96
CA PRO A 423 0.05 -14.18 33.58
C PRO A 423 1.34 -13.82 32.82
N GLY A 424 2.45 -13.61 33.55
CA GLY A 424 3.74 -13.29 32.91
C GLY A 424 4.19 -14.33 31.89
N GLN A 425 3.83 -15.60 32.05
CA GLN A 425 4.11 -16.65 31.06
C GLN A 425 3.42 -16.36 29.72
N VAL A 426 2.18 -15.88 29.74
CA VAL A 426 1.42 -15.53 28.51
C VAL A 426 2.07 -14.34 27.80
N ILE A 427 2.59 -13.39 28.57
CA ILE A 427 3.32 -12.24 28.01
C ILE A 427 4.61 -12.71 27.33
N ILE A 428 5.38 -13.61 27.97
CA ILE A 428 6.59 -14.19 27.37
C ILE A 428 6.24 -14.98 26.09
N ASP A 429 5.15 -15.75 26.10
CA ASP A 429 4.68 -16.51 24.93
C ASP A 429 4.25 -15.58 23.79
N ALA A 430 3.59 -14.47 24.12
CA ALA A 430 3.18 -13.47 23.14
C ALA A 430 4.39 -12.76 22.48
N LEU A 431 5.39 -12.38 23.28
CA LEU A 431 6.63 -11.81 22.75
C LEU A 431 7.39 -12.81 21.86
N GLU A 432 7.48 -14.09 22.28
CA GLU A 432 8.07 -15.16 21.48
C GLU A 432 7.36 -15.36 20.15
N PHE A 433 6.02 -15.38 20.18
CA PHE A 433 5.21 -15.45 18.98
C PHE A 433 5.47 -14.26 18.06
N GLY A 434 5.57 -13.04 18.60
CA GLY A 434 5.78 -11.82 17.84
C GLY A 434 7.12 -11.79 17.08
N VAL A 435 8.19 -12.36 17.64
CA VAL A 435 9.53 -12.39 17.02
C VAL A 435 9.79 -13.64 16.16
N ARG A 436 8.79 -14.54 15.99
CA ARG A 436 8.98 -15.82 15.29
C ARG A 436 9.49 -15.72 13.87
N ASN A 437 9.08 -14.68 13.14
CA ASN A 437 9.40 -14.49 11.72
C ASN A 437 10.71 -13.73 11.49
N TYR A 438 11.32 -13.17 12.55
CA TYR A 438 12.58 -12.43 12.38
C TYR A 438 13.65 -13.28 11.65
N PRO A 439 14.38 -12.72 10.64
CA PRO A 439 14.45 -11.29 10.25
C PRO A 439 13.40 -10.84 9.23
N THR A 440 12.45 -11.67 8.85
CA THR A 440 11.36 -11.29 7.95
C THR A 440 10.39 -10.35 8.66
N ALA A 441 10.02 -9.26 7.99
CA ALA A 441 9.06 -8.29 8.53
C ALA A 441 7.70 -8.94 8.79
N SER A 442 7.11 -8.70 9.97
CA SER A 442 5.82 -9.25 10.36
C SER A 442 4.96 -8.20 11.06
N GLY A 443 3.68 -8.11 10.67
CA GLY A 443 2.70 -7.25 11.36
C GLY A 443 2.59 -7.56 12.84
N SER A 444 2.76 -8.82 13.23
CA SER A 444 2.71 -9.27 14.61
C SER A 444 3.91 -8.88 15.48
N PHE A 445 4.97 -8.26 14.93
CA PHE A 445 6.14 -7.87 15.72
C PHE A 445 5.75 -6.86 16.82
N PRO A 446 6.05 -7.14 18.12
CA PRO A 446 5.54 -6.33 19.22
C PRO A 446 6.38 -5.10 19.48
N GLN A 447 5.73 -3.94 19.58
CA GLN A 447 6.27 -2.70 20.15
C GLN A 447 5.74 -2.56 21.58
N VAL A 448 6.52 -2.04 22.52
CA VAL A 448 6.17 -2.05 23.94
C VAL A 448 6.37 -0.67 24.59
N SER A 449 5.63 -0.40 25.68
CA SER A 449 5.77 0.84 26.46
C SER A 449 7.12 0.93 27.17
N SER A 450 7.49 2.14 27.56
CA SER A 450 8.84 2.50 28.06
C SER A 450 9.30 1.73 29.30
N ASN A 451 8.36 1.21 30.07
CA ASN A 451 8.65 0.44 31.29
C ASN A 451 8.82 -1.06 31.05
N LEU A 452 8.47 -1.57 29.86
CA LEU A 452 8.72 -2.95 29.45
C LEU A 452 9.90 -3.01 28.47
N SER A 453 10.80 -3.97 28.66
CA SER A 453 11.86 -4.25 27.69
C SER A 453 12.06 -5.75 27.53
N TYR A 454 12.50 -6.15 26.32
CA TYR A 454 12.84 -7.55 26.08
C TYR A 454 14.03 -7.69 25.12
N THR A 455 14.74 -8.82 25.28
CA THR A 455 15.84 -9.23 24.40
C THR A 455 15.48 -10.57 23.77
N PHE A 456 15.78 -10.73 22.49
CA PHE A 456 15.64 -12.01 21.80
C PHE A 456 16.92 -12.40 21.08
N ASN A 457 17.16 -13.72 20.94
CA ASN A 457 18.29 -14.26 20.21
C ASN A 457 17.87 -14.65 18.79
N PRO A 458 18.27 -13.91 17.76
CA PRO A 458 17.92 -14.21 16.37
C PRO A 458 18.56 -15.49 15.81
N ASP A 459 19.65 -15.98 16.43
CA ASP A 459 20.35 -17.17 15.99
C ASP A 459 19.63 -18.47 16.38
N ILE A 460 18.66 -18.39 17.30
CA ILE A 460 17.77 -19.51 17.65
C ILE A 460 16.66 -19.60 16.60
N ASN A 461 16.48 -20.79 16.03
CA ASN A 461 15.36 -21.05 15.13
C ASN A 461 14.04 -20.98 15.92
N SER A 462 13.01 -20.36 15.33
CA SER A 462 11.69 -20.31 15.97
C SER A 462 11.14 -21.71 16.18
N THR A 463 10.64 -21.98 17.39
CA THR A 463 9.95 -23.20 17.78
C THR A 463 8.47 -22.98 18.05
N VAL A 464 7.97 -21.82 17.62
CA VAL A 464 6.54 -21.48 17.63
C VAL A 464 5.81 -22.36 16.63
N VAL A 465 4.72 -22.98 17.06
CA VAL A 465 3.81 -23.76 16.22
C VAL A 465 2.56 -22.93 15.97
N THR A 466 2.19 -22.81 14.71
CA THR A 466 0.94 -22.18 14.26
C THR A 466 0.06 -23.19 13.56
N ASP A 467 -1.24 -22.90 13.50
CA ASP A 467 -2.16 -23.63 12.64
C ASP A 467 -2.07 -23.15 11.17
N SER A 468 -2.89 -23.72 10.30
CA SER A 468 -2.95 -23.37 8.87
C SER A 468 -3.44 -21.95 8.57
N SER A 469 -3.86 -21.20 9.57
CA SER A 469 -4.27 -19.79 9.48
C SER A 469 -3.18 -18.85 10.04
N GLY A 470 -2.03 -19.39 10.46
CA GLY A 470 -0.96 -18.62 11.12
C GLY A 470 -1.25 -18.27 12.59
N THR A 471 -2.27 -18.88 13.20
CA THR A 471 -2.68 -18.64 14.59
C THR A 471 -1.81 -19.42 15.56
N PHE A 472 -1.45 -18.81 16.69
CA PHE A 472 -0.62 -19.45 17.71
C PHE A 472 -1.26 -20.72 18.31
N VAL A 473 -0.51 -21.80 18.31
CA VAL A 473 -0.90 -23.07 18.96
C VAL A 473 -0.09 -23.31 20.23
N ASN A 474 1.23 -23.40 20.11
CA ASN A 474 2.15 -23.59 21.24
C ASN A 474 3.60 -23.29 20.86
N ILE A 475 4.52 -23.49 21.81
CA ILE A 475 5.97 -23.42 21.64
C ILE A 475 6.56 -24.78 22.05
N THR A 476 7.34 -25.40 21.14
CA THR A 476 7.78 -26.80 21.28
C THR A 476 9.23 -26.97 21.69
N GLY A 477 10.03 -25.88 21.75
CA GLY A 477 11.48 -25.99 22.01
C GLY A 477 12.06 -24.76 22.69
N GLU A 478 13.34 -24.49 22.38
CA GLU A 478 14.06 -23.33 22.89
C GLU A 478 13.45 -22.03 22.37
N ARG A 479 13.41 -21.01 23.24
CA ARG A 479 12.81 -19.71 22.94
C ARG A 479 13.86 -18.75 22.42
N ARG A 480 13.45 -17.89 21.50
CA ARG A 480 14.22 -16.71 21.10
C ARG A 480 14.26 -15.66 22.19
N ILE A 481 13.14 -15.46 22.90
CA ILE A 481 13.04 -14.50 24.02
C ILE A 481 13.92 -14.97 25.18
N THR A 482 14.92 -14.15 25.51
CA THR A 482 15.92 -14.49 26.56
C THR A 482 15.79 -13.65 27.82
N ASN A 483 15.21 -12.46 27.73
CA ASN A 483 15.13 -11.54 28.85
C ASN A 483 13.93 -10.59 28.68
N VAL A 484 13.00 -10.62 29.63
CA VAL A 484 11.85 -9.70 29.70
C VAL A 484 11.88 -8.99 31.04
N LYS A 485 11.90 -7.66 31.01
CA LYS A 485 11.96 -6.83 32.23
C LYS A 485 10.84 -5.81 32.26
N LEU A 486 10.19 -5.69 33.41
CA LEU A 486 9.25 -4.63 33.73
C LEU A 486 9.87 -3.72 34.81
N ASN A 487 10.00 -2.41 34.52
CA ASN A 487 10.68 -1.46 35.38
C ASN A 487 12.13 -1.87 35.75
N GLY A 488 12.82 -2.54 34.84
CA GLY A 488 14.18 -3.04 35.03
C GLY A 488 14.30 -4.40 35.72
N GLU A 489 13.22 -4.92 36.35
CA GLU A 489 13.19 -6.20 37.02
C GLU A 489 12.64 -7.31 36.12
N PRO A 490 13.17 -8.55 36.19
CA PRO A 490 12.66 -9.66 35.42
C PRO A 490 11.17 -9.88 35.65
N ILE A 491 10.40 -10.14 34.59
CA ILE A 491 8.98 -10.49 34.70
C ILE A 491 8.82 -11.85 35.40
N ASP A 492 7.91 -11.96 36.36
CA ASP A 492 7.59 -13.23 37.01
C ASP A 492 6.54 -14.01 36.17
N PRO A 493 6.86 -15.18 35.61
CA PRO A 493 5.93 -15.96 34.79
C PRO A 493 4.62 -16.31 35.47
N LYS A 494 4.58 -16.34 36.82
CA LYS A 494 3.42 -16.73 37.63
C LYS A 494 2.59 -15.55 38.11
N LYS A 495 3.14 -14.35 38.11
CA LYS A 495 2.44 -13.13 38.50
C LYS A 495 1.51 -12.68 37.38
N THR A 496 0.35 -12.13 37.73
CA THR A 496 -0.58 -11.48 36.79
C THR A 496 -0.26 -10.01 36.70
N TYR A 497 -0.34 -9.48 35.46
CA TYR A 497 -0.09 -8.10 35.11
C TYR A 497 -1.27 -7.55 34.32
N SER A 498 -1.60 -6.27 34.55
CA SER A 498 -2.55 -5.55 33.72
C SER A 498 -1.88 -5.07 32.43
N VAL A 499 -2.33 -5.58 31.30
CA VAL A 499 -1.71 -5.31 30.00
C VAL A 499 -2.71 -4.62 29.07
N ALA A 500 -2.35 -3.44 28.60
CA ALA A 500 -3.14 -2.76 27.57
C ALA A 500 -2.80 -3.30 26.18
N LEU A 501 -3.84 -3.56 25.44
CA LEU A 501 -3.82 -4.06 24.08
C LEU A 501 -4.84 -3.27 23.24
N ILE A 502 -4.64 -3.22 21.94
CA ILE A 502 -5.75 -2.91 21.03
C ILE A 502 -6.70 -4.10 20.95
N ASP A 503 -7.99 -3.87 20.80
CA ASP A 503 -9.03 -4.92 20.77
C ASP A 503 -8.76 -5.96 19.67
N PHE A 504 -8.19 -5.54 18.53
CA PHE A 504 -7.72 -6.45 17.49
C PHE A 504 -6.79 -7.55 18.04
N LEU A 505 -5.72 -7.18 18.76
CA LEU A 505 -4.80 -8.16 19.36
C LEU A 505 -5.45 -8.97 20.48
N ALA A 506 -6.23 -8.30 21.34
CA ALA A 506 -6.90 -8.90 22.47
C ALA A 506 -7.88 -10.01 22.06
N ASN A 507 -8.41 -9.93 20.85
CA ASN A 507 -9.35 -10.88 20.26
C ASN A 507 -8.70 -11.86 19.26
N GLY A 508 -7.36 -11.99 19.27
CA GLY A 508 -6.62 -12.98 18.48
C GLY A 508 -6.09 -12.49 17.14
N GLY A 509 -6.24 -11.20 16.83
CA GLY A 509 -5.69 -10.60 15.62
C GLY A 509 -4.18 -10.81 15.51
N ASP A 510 -3.65 -10.80 14.28
CA ASP A 510 -2.26 -11.15 13.97
C ASP A 510 -1.83 -12.55 14.45
N GLY A 511 -2.80 -13.41 14.86
CA GLY A 511 -2.57 -14.76 15.36
C GLY A 511 -2.29 -14.86 16.87
N TYR A 512 -2.53 -13.79 17.65
CA TYR A 512 -2.31 -13.76 19.11
C TYR A 512 -3.41 -14.48 19.90
N GLU A 513 -3.73 -15.72 19.52
CA GLU A 513 -4.80 -16.54 20.11
C GLU A 513 -4.67 -16.74 21.63
N MET A 514 -3.45 -16.64 22.19
CA MET A 514 -3.23 -16.77 23.62
C MET A 514 -3.99 -15.72 24.44
N PHE A 515 -4.26 -14.54 23.89
CA PHE A 515 -4.97 -13.47 24.58
C PHE A 515 -6.48 -13.72 24.69
N THR A 516 -7.08 -14.46 23.76
CA THR A 516 -8.53 -14.73 23.74
C THR A 516 -9.00 -15.56 24.94
N LYS A 517 -8.07 -16.27 25.58
CA LYS A 517 -8.33 -17.13 26.74
C LYS A 517 -8.54 -16.38 28.05
N TYR A 518 -8.34 -15.07 28.05
CA TYR A 518 -8.43 -14.21 29.23
C TYR A 518 -9.50 -13.15 29.05
N GLU A 519 -10.29 -12.93 30.11
CA GLU A 519 -11.33 -11.92 30.12
C GLU A 519 -10.74 -10.49 29.99
N THR A 520 -11.48 -9.61 29.35
CA THR A 520 -11.18 -8.19 29.33
C THR A 520 -11.55 -7.56 30.67
N SER A 521 -10.60 -6.93 31.34
CA SER A 521 -10.82 -6.30 32.67
C SER A 521 -11.26 -4.83 32.57
N LYS A 522 -10.88 -4.12 31.48
CA LYS A 522 -11.36 -2.78 31.15
C LYS A 522 -11.64 -2.70 29.66
N GLU A 523 -12.78 -2.11 29.30
CA GLU A 523 -13.22 -1.83 27.94
C GLU A 523 -13.87 -0.43 27.86
N GLY A 524 -14.24 0.02 26.66
CA GLY A 524 -14.82 1.36 26.47
C GLY A 524 -13.81 2.48 26.67
N LEU A 525 -12.52 2.18 26.51
CA LEU A 525 -11.44 3.16 26.55
C LEU A 525 -11.36 3.90 25.20
N ALA A 526 -10.57 4.98 25.16
CA ALA A 526 -10.29 5.70 23.92
C ALA A 526 -9.67 4.80 22.85
N THR A 527 -9.78 5.18 21.60
CA THR A 527 -9.10 4.48 20.51
C THR A 527 -7.58 4.70 20.55
N ASP A 528 -6.81 3.88 19.85
CA ASP A 528 -5.37 4.03 19.68
C ASP A 528 -5.02 5.42 19.10
N THR A 529 -5.75 5.88 18.08
CA THR A 529 -5.60 7.20 17.45
C THR A 529 -5.90 8.35 18.41
N GLU A 530 -7.00 8.25 19.18
CA GLU A 530 -7.34 9.25 20.21
C GLU A 530 -6.30 9.28 21.32
N SER A 531 -5.83 8.13 21.78
CA SER A 531 -4.83 8.01 22.83
C SER A 531 -3.50 8.67 22.45
N VAL A 532 -3.01 8.44 21.23
CA VAL A 532 -1.79 9.10 20.74
C VAL A 532 -2.02 10.59 20.56
N THR A 533 -3.19 11.03 20.08
CA THR A 533 -3.56 12.43 19.94
C THR A 533 -3.54 13.14 21.29
N ASP A 534 -4.19 12.56 22.30
CA ASP A 534 -4.29 13.12 23.65
C ASP A 534 -2.96 13.06 24.39
N TYR A 535 -2.17 12.02 24.18
CA TYR A 535 -0.82 11.92 24.71
C TYR A 535 0.05 13.07 24.23
N ILE A 536 0.06 13.37 22.92
CA ILE A 536 0.80 14.50 22.35
C ILE A 536 0.28 15.82 22.90
N ARG A 537 -1.04 16.04 22.87
CA ARG A 537 -1.67 17.31 23.28
C ARG A 537 -1.47 17.62 24.76
N TYR A 538 -1.74 16.64 25.62
CA TYR A 538 -1.90 16.88 27.05
C TYR A 538 -0.73 16.38 27.89
N GLN A 539 -0.17 15.20 27.59
CA GLN A 539 0.93 14.65 28.38
C GLN A 539 2.28 15.19 27.93
N LEU A 540 2.47 15.37 26.64
CA LEU A 540 3.69 15.96 26.08
C LEU A 540 3.57 17.48 25.86
N ASN A 541 2.48 18.12 26.34
CA ASN A 541 2.23 19.55 26.21
C ASN A 541 2.39 20.06 24.76
N GLY A 542 1.91 19.28 23.79
CA GLY A 542 1.92 19.61 22.36
C GLY A 542 3.30 19.57 21.71
N THR A 543 4.33 18.96 22.33
CA THR A 543 5.66 18.87 21.74
C THR A 543 6.27 17.49 22.00
N ILE A 544 6.60 16.76 20.94
CA ILE A 544 7.28 15.46 21.06
C ILE A 544 8.71 15.70 21.58
N PRO A 545 9.11 15.11 22.72
CA PRO A 545 10.42 15.32 23.31
C PRO A 545 11.53 14.56 22.56
N GLU A 546 12.79 15.01 22.75
CA GLU A 546 13.98 14.44 22.12
C GLU A 546 14.15 12.92 22.35
N SER A 547 13.61 12.41 23.46
CA SER A 547 13.66 10.97 23.76
C SER A 547 13.05 10.08 22.66
N TYR A 548 12.14 10.62 21.83
CA TYR A 548 11.56 9.92 20.69
C TYR A 548 12.32 10.15 19.37
N SER A 549 13.41 10.93 19.36
CA SER A 549 14.20 11.12 18.13
C SER A 549 14.95 9.85 17.69
N LYS A 550 15.11 8.90 18.59
CA LYS A 550 15.78 7.60 18.36
C LYS A 550 15.16 6.49 19.21
N THR A 551 15.46 5.24 18.87
CA THR A 551 15.07 4.07 19.66
C THR A 551 15.68 4.11 21.08
N GLN A 552 15.02 3.49 22.04
CA GLN A 552 15.34 3.60 23.48
C GLN A 552 15.88 2.30 24.08
N GLY A 553 16.11 1.27 23.26
CA GLY A 553 16.62 -0.02 23.72
C GLY A 553 15.58 -0.88 24.41
N ARG A 554 14.28 -0.64 24.13
CA ARG A 554 13.18 -1.46 24.67
C ARG A 554 13.19 -2.88 24.07
N ILE A 555 13.64 -2.99 22.82
CA ILE A 555 13.67 -4.23 22.04
C ILE A 555 15.06 -4.42 21.47
N THR A 556 15.74 -5.51 21.85
CA THR A 556 17.13 -5.75 21.47
C THR A 556 17.31 -7.15 20.91
N ALA A 557 17.93 -7.28 19.74
CA ALA A 557 18.45 -8.55 19.25
C ALA A 557 19.83 -8.80 19.87
N SER A 558 20.09 -10.00 20.40
CA SER A 558 21.30 -10.27 21.19
C SER A 558 22.62 -10.24 20.40
N ASN A 559 22.58 -10.26 19.09
CA ASN A 559 23.73 -10.11 18.20
C ASN A 559 23.98 -8.64 17.75
N GLU A 560 23.10 -7.72 18.08
CA GLU A 560 23.32 -6.29 17.87
C GLU A 560 24.19 -5.75 19.00
N THR A 561 25.49 -5.56 18.74
CA THR A 561 26.36 -4.75 19.59
C THR A 561 25.75 -3.33 19.64
N SER A 562 25.54 -2.80 20.84
CA SER A 562 25.00 -1.46 21.09
C SER A 562 25.95 -0.38 20.49
N THR A 563 25.83 -0.15 19.21
CA THR A 563 26.41 1.01 18.53
C THR A 563 25.30 2.05 18.36
N ASN A 564 25.24 2.97 19.33
CA ASN A 564 24.53 4.23 19.17
C ASN A 564 25.26 5.07 18.10
N THR A 565 24.99 4.83 16.82
CA THR A 565 25.36 5.77 15.75
C THR A 565 24.49 5.49 14.53
N ASP A 566 23.44 6.29 14.37
CA ASP A 566 22.84 6.57 13.06
C ASP A 566 23.73 7.63 12.36
N GLU A 567 24.94 7.26 11.96
CA GLU A 567 25.70 7.98 10.96
C GLU A 567 25.96 7.04 9.78
N ALA A 568 25.33 7.34 8.68
CA ALA A 568 25.69 6.80 7.38
C ALA A 568 27.08 7.34 7.00
N THR A 569 28.14 6.66 7.40
CA THR A 569 29.47 6.89 6.86
C THR A 569 29.79 5.78 5.87
N ASP A 570 29.86 6.18 4.62
CA ASP A 570 30.46 5.46 3.51
C ASP A 570 31.95 5.23 3.82
N THR A 571 32.34 4.00 4.16
CA THR A 571 33.76 3.61 4.21
C THR A 571 33.95 2.30 3.47
N ASN A 572 34.47 2.42 2.25
CA ASN A 572 35.17 1.34 1.57
C ASN A 572 36.32 0.82 2.43
N SER A 573 36.32 -0.47 2.78
CA SER A 573 37.53 -1.22 3.04
C SER A 573 37.33 -2.67 2.56
N GLU A 574 38.19 -3.05 1.62
CA GLU A 574 38.39 -4.42 1.14
C GLU A 574 38.91 -5.31 2.27
N ASP A 575 38.33 -6.50 2.43
CA ASP A 575 39.04 -7.80 2.37
C ASP A 575 38.16 -8.97 2.81
N GLY A 576 38.18 -10.05 2.01
CA GLY A 576 38.13 -11.42 2.51
C GLY A 576 36.85 -12.24 2.37
N ASN A 577 36.59 -12.74 1.17
CA ASN A 577 36.15 -14.12 0.88
C ASN A 577 34.91 -14.71 1.53
N SER A 578 33.77 -14.60 0.87
CA SER A 578 32.64 -15.53 1.00
C SER A 578 31.86 -15.61 -0.33
N THR A 579 31.71 -16.82 -0.82
CA THR A 579 31.10 -17.18 -2.11
C THR A 579 29.56 -17.05 -2.03
N THR A 580 29.01 -16.10 -2.76
CA THR A 580 27.58 -16.05 -3.13
C THR A 580 27.47 -15.78 -4.64
N PRO A 581 26.46 -16.30 -5.35
CA PRO A 581 26.41 -16.21 -6.80
C PRO A 581 26.02 -14.80 -7.25
N THR A 582 26.94 -14.18 -7.99
CA THR A 582 26.76 -12.86 -8.59
C THR A 582 25.94 -12.95 -9.87
N TYR A 583 24.84 -12.21 -9.94
CA TYR A 583 24.26 -11.79 -11.22
C TYR A 583 25.16 -10.71 -11.84
N ARG A 584 25.60 -10.96 -13.08
CA ARG A 584 26.41 -10.02 -13.87
C ARG A 584 25.56 -8.84 -14.33
N HIS A 585 25.92 -7.64 -13.91
CA HIS A 585 25.59 -6.41 -14.64
C HIS A 585 26.57 -6.25 -15.82
N SER A 586 26.04 -5.89 -16.98
CA SER A 586 26.76 -5.61 -18.20
C SER A 586 27.51 -4.27 -18.14
N ASP A 587 28.67 -4.28 -18.72
CA ASP A 587 29.75 -3.31 -18.72
C ASP A 587 29.39 -1.84 -18.89
N GLY A 588 29.95 -0.99 -18.02
CA GLY A 588 29.97 0.45 -18.14
C GLY A 588 30.79 0.95 -19.34
N LEU A 589 30.32 2.01 -19.96
CA LEU A 589 30.93 2.71 -21.08
C LEU A 589 32.36 3.20 -20.74
N SER A 590 33.30 3.05 -21.68
CA SER A 590 34.68 3.48 -21.53
C SER A 590 34.82 5.01 -21.46
N THR A 591 35.85 5.51 -20.79
CA THR A 591 36.11 6.95 -20.57
C THR A 591 36.12 7.78 -21.89
N GLY A 592 36.45 7.15 -23.02
CA GLY A 592 36.35 7.80 -24.34
C GLY A 592 34.95 8.06 -24.84
N ALA A 593 33.96 7.20 -24.45
CA ALA A 593 32.56 7.39 -24.81
C ALA A 593 31.90 8.51 -23.98
N ILE A 594 32.32 8.69 -22.72
CA ILE A 594 31.82 9.78 -21.84
C ILE A 594 32.21 11.16 -22.39
N VAL A 595 33.44 11.33 -22.88
CA VAL A 595 33.91 12.60 -23.47
C VAL A 595 33.17 12.91 -24.78
N ALA A 596 32.83 11.90 -25.58
CA ALA A 596 32.10 12.08 -26.83
C ALA A 596 30.62 12.52 -26.63
N ILE A 597 30.04 12.22 -25.46
CA ILE A 597 28.65 12.60 -25.13
C ILE A 597 28.60 13.97 -24.44
N ILE A 598 29.55 14.31 -23.59
CA ILE A 598 29.54 15.57 -22.80
C ILE A 598 29.72 16.80 -23.70
N ILE A 599 30.60 16.76 -24.71
CA ILE A 599 30.86 17.93 -25.56
C ILE A 599 29.64 18.37 -26.39
N PRO A 600 28.89 17.49 -27.06
CA PRO A 600 27.64 17.86 -27.72
C PRO A 600 26.57 18.37 -26.76
N CYS A 601 26.42 17.80 -25.57
CA CYS A 601 25.44 18.24 -24.59
C CYS A 601 25.70 19.65 -24.06
N VAL A 602 26.96 19.99 -23.80
CA VAL A 602 27.33 21.36 -23.37
C VAL A 602 27.05 22.40 -24.48
N VAL A 603 27.31 22.05 -25.72
CA VAL A 603 27.01 22.98 -26.87
C VAL A 603 25.51 23.17 -27.02
N VAL A 604 24.69 22.13 -26.86
CA VAL A 604 23.23 22.23 -26.93
C VAL A 604 22.69 23.07 -25.77
N LEU A 605 23.20 22.88 -24.55
CA LEU A 605 22.80 23.68 -23.38
C LEU A 605 23.17 25.15 -23.50
N CYS A 606 24.35 25.46 -24.05
CA CYS A 606 24.75 26.84 -24.33
C CYS A 606 23.85 27.51 -25.39
N LEU A 607 23.48 26.79 -26.45
CA LEU A 607 22.56 27.28 -27.47
C LEU A 607 21.14 27.48 -26.92
N ALA A 608 20.66 26.61 -26.07
CA ALA A 608 19.37 26.74 -25.40
C ALA A 608 19.34 27.94 -24.43
N ALA A 609 20.41 28.20 -23.69
CA ALA A 609 20.53 29.37 -22.81
C ALA A 609 20.54 30.70 -23.60
N ILE A 610 21.20 30.74 -24.73
CA ILE A 610 21.18 31.91 -25.63
C ILE A 610 19.78 32.14 -26.21
N LEU A 611 19.08 31.08 -26.58
CA LEU A 611 17.70 31.14 -27.07
C LEU A 611 16.72 31.63 -25.98
N ALA A 612 16.87 31.14 -24.74
CA ALA A 612 16.07 31.60 -23.60
C ALA A 612 16.28 33.08 -23.28
N LEU A 613 17.51 33.58 -23.36
CA LEU A 613 17.83 34.99 -23.19
C LEU A 613 17.26 35.90 -24.32
N MET A 614 17.10 35.37 -25.53
CA MET A 614 16.44 36.08 -26.64
C MET A 614 14.92 36.11 -26.50
N LEU A 615 14.30 35.10 -25.86
CA LEU A 615 12.85 35.01 -25.64
C LEU A 615 12.36 35.83 -24.45
N SER A 616 13.21 36.07 -23.43
CA SER A 616 12.86 36.80 -22.20
C SER A 616 12.66 38.31 -22.35
N LYS A 617 12.89 38.89 -23.55
CA LYS A 617 12.76 40.34 -23.81
C LYS A 617 11.40 40.80 -24.36
N ARG A 618 10.35 39.95 -24.30
CA ARG A 618 8.99 40.40 -24.71
C ARG A 618 8.04 40.33 -23.50
N ALA A 619 7.69 41.50 -22.95
CA ALA A 619 6.65 41.66 -21.95
C ALA A 619 5.25 41.73 -22.60
N PRO A 620 4.21 41.12 -22.02
CA PRO A 620 2.83 41.30 -22.46
C PRO A 620 2.12 42.43 -21.71
N ALA A 621 1.19 43.10 -22.42
CA ALA A 621 0.36 44.20 -21.95
C ALA A 621 -0.80 43.70 -21.06
N ALA A 622 -1.23 44.55 -20.12
CA ALA A 622 -2.27 44.33 -19.14
C ALA A 622 -3.68 44.27 -19.74
N ALA A 623 -4.56 43.44 -19.20
CA ALA A 623 -5.99 43.40 -19.47
C ALA A 623 -6.81 43.77 -18.19
N PRO A 624 -8.05 44.28 -18.30
CA PRO A 624 -8.73 45.04 -17.25
C PRO A 624 -9.56 44.19 -16.27
N HIS A 625 -9.71 44.77 -15.07
CA HIS A 625 -10.53 44.29 -13.93
C HIS A 625 -12.02 44.18 -14.26
N VAL A 626 -12.64 43.09 -13.79
CA VAL A 626 -14.09 42.98 -13.60
C VAL A 626 -14.34 42.49 -12.17
N GLN A 627 -15.19 43.18 -11.43
CA GLN A 627 -15.63 42.85 -10.07
C GLN A 627 -16.76 41.81 -10.08
N PRO A 628 -16.89 40.95 -9.05
CA PRO A 628 -18.03 40.05 -8.90
C PRO A 628 -19.13 40.65 -8.00
N SER A 629 -20.38 40.34 -8.34
CA SER A 629 -21.58 40.64 -7.59
C SER A 629 -21.93 39.52 -6.60
N GLU A 630 -22.32 39.92 -5.39
CA GLU A 630 -22.85 39.08 -4.32
C GLU A 630 -24.20 38.44 -4.68
N SER A 631 -24.42 37.18 -4.27
CA SER A 631 -25.74 36.68 -3.88
C SER A 631 -25.60 35.62 -2.78
N GLN A 632 -26.20 35.95 -1.65
CA GLN A 632 -26.43 35.10 -0.49
C GLN A 632 -27.38 33.97 -0.83
N ASN A 633 -27.16 32.76 -0.29
CA ASN A 633 -28.22 31.92 0.21
C ASN A 633 -27.73 30.93 1.25
N ASN A 634 -28.28 31.02 2.43
CA ASN A 634 -28.16 30.15 3.58
C ASN A 634 -28.83 28.80 3.33
N PHE A 635 -28.15 27.71 3.67
CA PHE A 635 -28.82 26.49 4.11
C PHE A 635 -28.04 25.85 5.27
N VAL A 636 -28.70 25.78 6.39
CA VAL A 636 -28.31 25.05 7.60
C VAL A 636 -28.88 23.64 7.48
N ALA A 637 -28.05 22.63 7.70
CA ALA A 637 -28.48 21.25 7.90
C ALA A 637 -28.04 20.76 9.29
N PRO A 638 -28.84 19.98 9.98
CA PRO A 638 -28.67 19.68 11.39
C PRO A 638 -27.78 18.46 11.63
N ILE A 639 -26.96 18.56 12.68
CA ILE A 639 -26.24 17.47 13.30
C ILE A 639 -27.25 16.63 14.11
N GLY A 640 -27.35 15.35 13.79
CA GLY A 640 -28.06 14.35 14.57
C GLY A 640 -27.11 13.23 14.96
N LYS A 641 -26.88 13.12 16.26
CA LYS A 641 -26.17 11.99 16.89
C LYS A 641 -27.03 10.72 16.77
N VAL A 642 -26.41 9.60 16.43
CA VAL A 642 -26.46 8.36 17.24
C VAL A 642 -25.17 7.62 16.95
#